data_3aaf2c0ea442aa6847bca9189c7e845f
#
_entry.id   3aaf2c0ea442aa6847bca9189c7e845f
#
_cell.length_a   1.000
_cell.length_b   1.000
_cell.length_c   1.000
_cell.angle_alpha   90.00
_cell.angle_beta   90.00
_cell.angle_gamma   90.00
#
_symmetry.space_group_name_H-M   'P 1'
#
loop_
_entity.id
_entity.type
_entity.pdbx_description
1 polymer ?
#
loop_
_entity_poly.entity_id
_entity_poly.type
_entity_poly.pdbx_seq_one_letter_code
_entity_poly.pdbx_strand_id
1 'polypeptide(L)'
;MPAKKNTAEKKISKPVKKDIPQLYSPLLKTYFSDLTSANMIYTKIVRSPITKGRIKSLTLEDIPEGYFLFTAADFGEENYVETLDIQTEILASSEIYYKGQPIALLAGPVFTDLLDLEKNIKMEFEKDPASKIKEKEYPYAQRFIRNGKAQKPEEFTKLFSKKNYDIKGTWTSVLNAPSCNEANGAFCTFDKNILTISTPTQWPKHLQENIKRIFNLKTEEVFIRKTISSGPHTNTIWQNTVIAVMASLVAIKTGKTAQLVLSREEHFEYLIKKSPISIKIRSAVKKDGIIEAVQVLIELDSGYHNPFAAEILDRLVIAANNIYSVRNIEIIAKAYESYTPPVSFNIECIDSQAFFAIENQMQKICNVTGFLPDELRMKNFERKFSLPFTFTNEKVREAFSAIEKMYDVNRKFISYRMESKNRKIDIKNLHNFPLRGIGVACGFNGIGYFGSNIFACNQKMEATLESDGTLEIHALQPSASTLEVWKNTAAQILEIDPKQIKLNSIFDVNEDLSVPENVYANVSVMTYLLKKCCQDIQSKRFRKPLPITSTKGFTSAQKKVWNKEKFSGSPFFLSSFGTVVLELEINPYTYKIYIKNVKAVLNAGKIGIPKIAENSVKLSIQHALTELVVDENLHCDQISVSFVQSDNDPTQIDGLISRILPAAFTSALSQATGHEINTIPVKPQHFFKEMISNENSVYSK
;
A
#
# COMPACT_ATOMS: atom_id res chain seq x y z
N MET A 1 3.09 0.30 72.46
CA MET A 1 3.01 1.43 71.51
C MET A 1 3.24 0.88 70.11
N PRO A 2 2.26 0.89 69.19
CA PRO A 2 2.45 0.40 67.85
C PRO A 2 2.77 1.55 66.88
N ALA A 3 3.67 1.25 65.94
CA ALA A 3 4.18 2.17 64.93
C ALA A 3 3.11 2.54 63.88
N LYS A 4 2.97 3.83 63.61
CA LYS A 4 2.12 4.38 62.55
C LYS A 4 2.75 4.08 61.16
N LYS A 5 2.02 3.34 60.33
CA LYS A 5 2.28 3.24 58.89
C LYS A 5 1.72 4.49 58.21
N ASN A 6 2.61 5.30 57.63
CA ASN A 6 2.24 6.35 56.69
C ASN A 6 1.93 5.73 55.33
N THR A 7 0.67 5.67 54.97
CA THR A 7 0.22 5.41 53.61
C THR A 7 0.11 6.73 52.87
N ALA A 8 1.07 7.00 51.95
CA ALA A 8 0.98 8.11 51.04
C ALA A 8 -0.02 7.74 49.94
N GLU A 9 -1.20 8.34 49.99
CA GLU A 9 -2.16 8.31 48.88
C GLU A 9 -1.59 9.00 47.63
N LYS A 10 -1.34 8.24 46.58
CA LYS A 10 -1.06 8.77 45.25
C LYS A 10 -2.33 9.46 44.74
N LYS A 11 -2.34 10.78 44.74
CA LYS A 11 -3.33 11.58 44.02
C LYS A 11 -3.29 11.22 42.52
N ILE A 12 -4.31 10.51 42.07
CA ILE A 12 -4.58 10.31 40.64
C ILE A 12 -4.99 11.67 40.08
N SER A 13 -4.13 12.27 39.26
CA SER A 13 -4.46 13.50 38.54
C SER A 13 -5.60 13.22 37.58
N LYS A 14 -6.68 14.00 37.65
CA LYS A 14 -7.80 13.98 36.69
C LYS A 14 -7.24 14.20 35.28
N PRO A 15 -7.78 13.52 34.25
CA PRO A 15 -7.35 13.75 32.88
C PRO A 15 -7.70 15.20 32.50
N VAL A 16 -6.67 15.99 32.23
CA VAL A 16 -6.81 17.32 31.65
C VAL A 16 -7.48 17.14 30.28
N LYS A 17 -8.69 17.67 30.11
CA LYS A 17 -9.27 17.88 28.76
C LYS A 17 -8.32 18.82 28.03
N LYS A 18 -7.42 18.28 27.23
CA LYS A 18 -6.64 19.07 26.29
C LYS A 18 -7.56 19.42 25.13
N ASP A 19 -7.91 20.69 25.02
CA ASP A 19 -8.38 21.26 23.76
C ASP A 19 -7.31 20.92 22.72
N ILE A 20 -7.69 20.15 21.70
CA ILE A 20 -6.80 19.84 20.57
C ILE A 20 -6.61 21.17 19.84
N PRO A 21 -5.41 21.78 19.86
CA PRO A 21 -5.21 23.03 19.15
C PRO A 21 -5.51 22.80 17.67
N GLN A 22 -6.18 23.75 17.03
CA GLN A 22 -6.33 23.78 15.58
C GLN A 22 -4.96 24.02 14.92
N LEU A 23 -4.20 22.95 14.76
CA LEU A 23 -2.80 22.93 14.27
C LEU A 23 -2.71 22.89 12.74
N TYR A 24 -3.73 23.34 12.04
CA TYR A 24 -3.76 23.26 10.59
C TYR A 24 -3.53 24.63 9.96
N SER A 25 -2.48 24.71 9.14
CA SER A 25 -2.40 25.79 8.14
C SER A 25 -3.67 25.78 7.27
N PRO A 26 -4.23 26.95 6.90
CA PRO A 26 -5.42 27.02 6.05
C PRO A 26 -5.32 26.21 4.77
N LEU A 27 -4.13 26.07 4.20
CA LEU A 27 -3.86 25.27 2.98
C LEU A 27 -4.04 23.77 3.18
N LEU A 28 -3.83 23.25 4.39
CA LEU A 28 -3.96 21.82 4.71
C LEU A 28 -5.40 21.35 4.96
N LYS A 29 -6.38 22.25 4.95
CA LYS A 29 -7.78 21.93 5.13
C LYS A 29 -8.57 21.94 3.83
N THR A 30 -7.93 22.17 2.69
CA THR A 30 -8.59 22.38 1.41
C THR A 30 -8.19 21.30 0.44
N TYR A 31 -9.17 20.60 -0.12
CA TYR A 31 -8.98 19.73 -1.27
C TYR A 31 -8.82 20.60 -2.53
N PHE A 32 -8.04 20.12 -3.50
CA PHE A 32 -7.87 20.86 -4.76
C PHE A 32 -9.20 21.02 -5.52
N SER A 33 -10.12 20.07 -5.37
CA SER A 33 -11.46 20.09 -5.97
C SER A 33 -12.37 21.21 -5.44
N ASP A 34 -12.07 21.70 -4.23
CA ASP A 34 -12.87 22.77 -3.59
C ASP A 34 -12.36 24.18 -3.98
N LEU A 35 -11.23 24.24 -4.69
CA LEU A 35 -10.67 25.50 -5.15
C LEU A 35 -11.48 26.05 -6.33
N THR A 36 -11.80 27.33 -6.27
CA THR A 36 -12.57 28.03 -7.31
C THR A 36 -11.92 29.35 -7.68
N SER A 37 -12.15 29.81 -8.90
CA SER A 37 -11.75 31.12 -9.40
C SER A 37 -12.83 31.69 -10.32
N ALA A 38 -13.00 33.03 -10.35
CA ALA A 38 -14.07 33.70 -11.11
C ALA A 38 -14.07 33.39 -12.62
N ASN A 39 -12.88 33.18 -13.21
CA ASN A 39 -12.72 32.93 -14.65
C ASN A 39 -12.11 31.56 -14.94
N MET A 40 -12.41 30.56 -14.09
CA MET A 40 -11.86 29.21 -14.32
C MET A 40 -12.58 28.48 -15.46
N ILE A 41 -11.85 27.56 -16.06
CA ILE A 41 -12.36 26.61 -17.04
C ILE A 41 -12.16 25.19 -16.53
N TYR A 42 -13.11 24.34 -16.87
CA TYR A 42 -13.04 22.91 -16.57
C TYR A 42 -12.30 22.17 -17.67
N THR A 43 -11.64 21.10 -17.32
CA THR A 43 -10.94 20.24 -18.25
C THR A 43 -11.45 18.80 -18.12
N LYS A 44 -11.68 18.14 -19.26
CA LYS A 44 -12.09 16.74 -19.33
C LYS A 44 -11.13 15.97 -20.23
N ILE A 45 -10.73 14.78 -19.80
CA ILE A 45 -9.88 13.86 -20.57
C ILE A 45 -10.77 13.07 -21.53
N VAL A 46 -10.47 13.13 -22.83
CA VAL A 46 -11.04 12.25 -23.85
C VAL A 46 -10.19 10.99 -23.93
N ARG A 47 -10.83 9.82 -23.87
CA ARG A 47 -10.15 8.53 -23.72
C ARG A 47 -10.41 7.58 -24.87
N SER A 48 -9.42 6.74 -25.17
CA SER A 48 -9.53 5.69 -26.18
C SER A 48 -10.59 4.64 -25.80
N PRO A 49 -11.55 4.32 -26.69
CA PRO A 49 -12.48 3.24 -26.50
C PRO A 49 -11.92 1.86 -26.85
N ILE A 50 -10.73 1.80 -27.46
CA ILE A 50 -10.11 0.57 -27.92
C ILE A 50 -8.92 0.16 -27.03
N THR A 51 -8.64 -1.14 -26.99
CA THR A 51 -7.54 -1.70 -26.16
C THR A 51 -6.19 -1.58 -26.87
N LYS A 52 -6.16 -1.77 -28.19
CA LYS A 52 -4.94 -1.68 -28.99
C LYS A 52 -5.25 -1.29 -30.42
N GLY A 53 -4.38 -0.48 -31.01
CA GLY A 53 -4.50 -0.04 -32.40
C GLY A 53 -3.89 1.34 -32.64
N ARG A 54 -4.36 2.02 -33.68
CA ARG A 54 -3.88 3.35 -34.07
C ARG A 54 -5.03 4.35 -34.19
N ILE A 55 -4.76 5.60 -33.83
CA ILE A 55 -5.64 6.73 -34.12
C ILE A 55 -5.46 7.10 -35.60
N LYS A 56 -6.52 7.03 -36.39
CA LYS A 56 -6.53 7.51 -37.79
C LYS A 56 -6.91 8.99 -37.87
N SER A 57 -7.97 9.36 -37.14
CA SER A 57 -8.39 10.74 -37.09
C SER A 57 -9.11 11.04 -35.76
N LEU A 58 -8.98 12.26 -35.31
CA LEU A 58 -9.72 12.81 -34.16
C LEU A 58 -10.08 14.25 -34.54
N THR A 59 -11.37 14.51 -34.75
CA THR A 59 -11.88 15.82 -35.15
C THR A 59 -13.12 16.19 -34.35
N LEU A 60 -13.24 17.47 -34.03
CA LEU A 60 -14.43 18.08 -33.45
C LEU A 60 -14.80 19.26 -34.32
N GLU A 61 -15.95 19.18 -35.00
CA GLU A 61 -16.50 20.27 -35.80
C GLU A 61 -17.27 21.22 -34.87
N ASP A 62 -17.34 22.50 -35.22
CA ASP A 62 -18.15 23.54 -34.53
C ASP A 62 -17.83 23.67 -33.06
N ILE A 63 -16.58 23.92 -32.68
CA ILE A 63 -16.17 24.20 -31.31
C ILE A 63 -16.71 25.58 -30.92
N PRO A 64 -17.59 25.71 -29.90
CA PRO A 64 -18.13 26.99 -29.46
C PRO A 64 -17.03 27.92 -28.94
N GLU A 65 -17.28 29.23 -29.02
CA GLU A 65 -16.37 30.23 -28.46
C GLU A 65 -16.11 29.98 -26.97
N GLY A 66 -14.84 30.02 -26.58
CA GLY A 66 -14.40 29.75 -25.18
C GLY A 66 -14.22 28.30 -24.83
N TYR A 67 -14.48 27.38 -25.78
CA TYR A 67 -14.14 25.94 -25.66
C TYR A 67 -12.92 25.59 -26.47
N PHE A 68 -12.19 24.57 -26.06
CA PHE A 68 -10.90 24.19 -26.65
C PHE A 68 -10.78 22.66 -26.70
N LEU A 69 -10.12 22.19 -27.78
CA LEU A 69 -9.66 20.80 -27.91
C LEU A 69 -8.16 20.79 -28.01
N PHE A 70 -7.48 20.07 -27.14
CA PHE A 70 -6.04 19.88 -27.14
C PHE A 70 -5.70 18.42 -27.44
N THR A 71 -4.62 18.18 -28.17
CA THR A 71 -4.12 16.87 -28.55
C THR A 71 -2.64 16.72 -28.22
N ALA A 72 -2.04 15.59 -28.53
CA ALA A 72 -0.61 15.36 -28.36
C ALA A 72 0.26 16.44 -29.05
N ALA A 73 -0.22 16.99 -30.17
CA ALA A 73 0.49 18.03 -30.94
C ALA A 73 0.70 19.32 -30.10
N ASP A 74 -0.16 19.62 -29.14
CA ASP A 74 -0.03 20.81 -28.27
C ASP A 74 1.15 20.73 -27.30
N PHE A 75 1.65 19.53 -27.02
CA PHE A 75 2.86 19.27 -26.22
C PHE A 75 4.14 19.21 -27.10
N GLY A 76 3.99 19.02 -28.44
CA GLY A 76 5.11 18.82 -29.34
C GLY A 76 5.93 17.57 -29.01
N GLU A 77 7.25 17.68 -29.06
CA GLU A 77 8.19 16.59 -28.77
C GLU A 77 8.20 16.23 -27.27
N GLU A 78 7.74 17.11 -26.37
CA GLU A 78 7.72 16.93 -24.92
C GLU A 78 6.45 16.26 -24.41
N ASN A 79 5.70 15.56 -25.25
CA ASN A 79 4.46 14.85 -24.91
C ASN A 79 4.67 13.62 -24.02
N TYR A 80 5.50 13.71 -23.00
CA TYR A 80 5.73 12.63 -22.05
C TYR A 80 6.09 13.12 -20.65
N VAL A 81 5.73 12.32 -19.65
CA VAL A 81 6.21 12.44 -18.27
C VAL A 81 7.30 11.40 -18.08
N GLU A 82 8.47 11.85 -17.62
CA GLU A 82 9.58 10.97 -17.28
C GLU A 82 9.50 10.57 -15.81
N THR A 83 9.44 9.26 -15.55
CA THR A 83 9.45 8.69 -14.20
C THR A 83 10.50 7.61 -14.13
N LEU A 84 11.58 7.84 -13.39
CA LEU A 84 12.78 7.01 -13.43
C LEU A 84 13.32 6.99 -14.87
N ASP A 85 13.48 5.81 -15.45
CA ASP A 85 13.97 5.62 -16.81
C ASP A 85 12.84 5.37 -17.83
N ILE A 86 11.58 5.63 -17.44
CA ILE A 86 10.39 5.37 -18.25
C ILE A 86 9.72 6.67 -18.67
N GLN A 87 9.49 6.81 -19.97
CA GLN A 87 8.71 7.90 -20.56
C GLN A 87 7.28 7.44 -20.79
N THR A 88 6.33 8.11 -20.14
CA THR A 88 4.89 7.85 -20.29
C THR A 88 4.25 8.96 -21.10
N GLU A 89 3.69 8.64 -22.26
CA GLU A 89 2.95 9.64 -23.07
C GLU A 89 1.84 10.29 -22.25
N ILE A 90 1.71 11.61 -22.38
CA ILE A 90 0.66 12.40 -21.73
C ILE A 90 -0.66 12.18 -22.47
N LEU A 91 -0.67 12.39 -23.78
CA LEU A 91 -1.76 12.08 -24.70
C LEU A 91 -1.23 11.19 -25.80
N ALA A 92 -1.96 10.16 -26.19
CA ALA A 92 -1.53 9.27 -27.27
C ALA A 92 -1.38 10.04 -28.59
N SER A 93 -0.20 9.93 -29.18
CA SER A 93 0.11 10.60 -30.46
C SER A 93 -0.49 9.85 -31.65
N SER A 94 -0.35 8.53 -31.68
CA SER A 94 -0.85 7.66 -32.75
C SER A 94 -1.21 6.28 -32.28
N GLU A 95 -0.39 5.65 -31.43
CA GLU A 95 -0.59 4.27 -30.97
C GLU A 95 -1.43 4.23 -29.71
N ILE A 96 -2.34 3.27 -29.65
CA ILE A 96 -3.13 2.96 -28.46
C ILE A 96 -2.66 1.63 -27.88
N TYR A 97 -2.39 1.62 -26.59
CA TYR A 97 -1.85 0.48 -25.85
C TYR A 97 -2.81 -0.08 -24.79
N TYR A 98 -3.85 0.68 -24.40
CA TYR A 98 -4.87 0.20 -23.48
C TYR A 98 -6.17 1.01 -23.60
N LYS A 99 -7.28 0.37 -23.27
CA LYS A 99 -8.58 1.03 -23.21
C LYS A 99 -8.54 2.08 -22.10
N GLY A 100 -9.01 3.31 -22.42
CA GLY A 100 -8.99 4.45 -21.52
C GLY A 100 -7.70 5.28 -21.54
N GLN A 101 -6.75 4.97 -22.45
CA GLN A 101 -5.57 5.82 -22.65
C GLN A 101 -6.02 7.23 -23.07
N PRO A 102 -5.47 8.30 -22.43
CA PRO A 102 -5.79 9.67 -22.80
C PRO A 102 -5.38 9.97 -24.25
N ILE A 103 -6.27 10.58 -25.03
CA ILE A 103 -6.04 10.91 -26.45
C ILE A 103 -6.21 12.38 -26.75
N ALA A 104 -7.04 13.10 -25.98
CA ALA A 104 -7.25 14.53 -26.11
C ALA A 104 -7.76 15.14 -24.81
N LEU A 105 -7.79 16.46 -24.73
CA LEU A 105 -8.40 17.22 -23.63
C LEU A 105 -9.44 18.18 -24.20
N LEU A 106 -10.62 18.19 -23.62
CA LEU A 106 -11.62 19.23 -23.80
C LEU A 106 -11.53 20.22 -22.64
N ALA A 107 -11.62 21.51 -22.93
CA ALA A 107 -11.66 22.55 -21.91
C ALA A 107 -12.71 23.61 -22.23
N GLY A 108 -13.38 24.14 -21.19
CA GLY A 108 -14.43 25.15 -21.36
C GLY A 108 -15.02 25.65 -20.05
N PRO A 109 -15.85 26.73 -20.10
CA PRO A 109 -16.40 27.37 -18.90
C PRO A 109 -17.48 26.56 -18.19
N VAL A 110 -18.14 25.61 -18.88
CA VAL A 110 -19.25 24.82 -18.34
C VAL A 110 -18.96 23.35 -18.50
N PHE A 111 -18.88 22.61 -17.41
CA PHE A 111 -18.49 21.20 -17.42
C PHE A 111 -19.50 20.30 -18.15
N THR A 112 -20.82 20.58 -18.04
CA THR A 112 -21.87 19.78 -18.71
C THR A 112 -21.73 19.85 -20.22
N ASP A 113 -21.35 21.01 -20.76
CA ASP A 113 -21.16 21.19 -22.21
C ASP A 113 -19.96 20.37 -22.72
N LEU A 114 -18.93 20.16 -21.88
CA LEU A 114 -17.82 19.29 -22.23
C LEU A 114 -18.25 17.82 -22.42
N LEU A 115 -19.25 17.37 -21.64
CA LEU A 115 -19.82 16.02 -21.78
C LEU A 115 -20.58 15.88 -23.11
N ASP A 116 -21.25 16.94 -23.55
CA ASP A 116 -21.96 16.92 -24.84
C ASP A 116 -20.99 17.09 -26.01
N LEU A 117 -19.99 17.94 -25.90
CA LEU A 117 -18.93 18.07 -26.90
C LEU A 117 -18.14 16.76 -27.07
N GLU A 118 -17.86 16.01 -25.99
CA GLU A 118 -17.19 14.72 -26.08
C GLU A 118 -17.94 13.72 -26.98
N LYS A 119 -19.28 13.70 -26.92
CA LYS A 119 -20.14 12.84 -27.75
C LYS A 119 -20.05 13.20 -29.26
N ASN A 120 -19.73 14.46 -29.56
CA ASN A 120 -19.65 14.98 -30.92
C ASN A 120 -18.24 14.80 -31.53
N ILE A 121 -17.24 14.33 -30.77
CA ILE A 121 -15.92 14.04 -31.30
C ILE A 121 -16.00 12.86 -32.25
N LYS A 122 -15.62 13.09 -33.51
CA LYS A 122 -15.47 12.04 -34.51
C LYS A 122 -14.10 11.41 -34.36
N MET A 123 -14.08 10.10 -34.02
CA MET A 123 -12.85 9.33 -33.79
C MET A 123 -12.83 8.12 -34.69
N GLU A 124 -11.77 7.97 -35.48
CA GLU A 124 -11.53 6.78 -36.29
C GLU A 124 -10.29 6.05 -35.78
N PHE A 125 -10.40 4.74 -35.62
CA PHE A 125 -9.32 3.88 -35.14
C PHE A 125 -9.09 2.72 -36.11
N GLU A 126 -7.83 2.37 -36.32
CA GLU A 126 -7.44 1.08 -36.86
C GLU A 126 -7.19 0.12 -35.68
N LYS A 127 -8.12 -0.80 -35.45
CA LYS A 127 -8.04 -1.75 -34.34
C LYS A 127 -7.13 -2.91 -34.72
N ASP A 128 -6.23 -3.26 -33.83
CA ASP A 128 -5.51 -4.53 -33.91
C ASP A 128 -6.44 -5.71 -33.71
N PRO A 129 -6.32 -6.79 -34.53
CA PRO A 129 -7.11 -8.01 -34.29
C PRO A 129 -6.80 -8.61 -32.89
N ALA A 130 -7.80 -9.18 -32.25
CA ALA A 130 -7.63 -9.82 -30.94
C ALA A 130 -6.50 -10.87 -30.91
N SER A 131 -6.23 -11.55 -32.06
CA SER A 131 -5.12 -12.49 -32.21
C SER A 131 -3.73 -11.86 -32.10
N LYS A 132 -3.59 -10.53 -32.29
CA LYS A 132 -2.35 -9.77 -32.09
C LYS A 132 -2.22 -9.20 -30.68
N ILE A 133 -3.29 -9.22 -29.87
CA ILE A 133 -3.28 -8.83 -28.46
C ILE A 133 -2.82 -10.04 -27.65
N LYS A 134 -1.59 -10.47 -27.89
CA LYS A 134 -0.96 -11.52 -27.08
C LYS A 134 -0.22 -10.90 -25.92
N GLU A 135 -0.27 -11.57 -24.77
CA GLU A 135 0.63 -11.27 -23.66
C GLU A 135 2.07 -11.31 -24.15
N LYS A 136 2.90 -10.38 -23.69
CA LYS A 136 4.31 -10.35 -24.09
C LYS A 136 4.98 -11.63 -23.60
N GLU A 137 5.68 -12.32 -24.48
CA GLU A 137 6.37 -13.60 -24.19
C GLU A 137 7.54 -13.41 -23.22
N TYR A 138 8.12 -12.22 -23.16
CA TYR A 138 9.28 -11.91 -22.35
C TYR A 138 8.90 -11.06 -21.14
N PRO A 139 9.39 -11.41 -19.92
CA PRO A 139 9.13 -10.63 -18.75
C PRO A 139 9.83 -9.26 -18.82
N TYR A 140 9.11 -8.22 -18.43
CA TYR A 140 9.63 -6.86 -18.28
C TYR A 140 10.67 -6.76 -17.14
N ALA A 141 10.43 -7.50 -16.04
CA ALA A 141 11.38 -7.70 -14.97
C ALA A 141 11.31 -9.14 -14.45
N GLN A 142 12.45 -9.68 -14.01
CA GLN A 142 12.50 -11.02 -13.44
C GLN A 142 13.48 -11.13 -12.28
N ARG A 143 13.18 -12.07 -11.36
CA ARG A 143 14.04 -12.42 -10.24
C ARG A 143 14.13 -13.94 -10.10
N PHE A 144 15.30 -14.41 -9.76
CA PHE A 144 15.55 -15.80 -9.42
C PHE A 144 16.36 -15.87 -8.13
N ILE A 145 15.82 -16.56 -7.13
CA ILE A 145 16.48 -16.76 -5.84
C ILE A 145 16.46 -18.24 -5.52
N ARG A 146 17.61 -18.78 -5.21
CA ARG A 146 17.75 -20.11 -4.64
C ARG A 146 18.67 -20.02 -3.44
N ASN A 147 18.19 -20.46 -2.27
CA ASN A 147 18.95 -20.46 -1.04
C ASN A 147 18.72 -21.76 -0.25
N GLY A 148 19.74 -22.19 0.46
CA GLY A 148 19.71 -23.40 1.28
C GLY A 148 20.81 -24.40 0.89
N LYS A 149 20.69 -25.62 1.33
CA LYS A 149 21.68 -26.71 1.07
C LYS A 149 21.54 -27.28 -0.33
N ALA A 150 20.33 -27.38 -0.86
CA ALA A 150 20.05 -27.90 -2.19
C ALA A 150 20.27 -26.81 -3.25
N GLN A 151 21.50 -26.72 -3.76
CA GLN A 151 21.89 -25.71 -4.75
C GLN A 151 21.56 -26.12 -6.19
N LYS A 152 21.53 -27.43 -6.48
CA LYS A 152 21.20 -27.93 -7.82
C LYS A 152 19.72 -28.19 -7.98
N PRO A 153 19.13 -27.98 -9.18
CA PRO A 153 17.71 -28.21 -9.45
C PRO A 153 17.23 -29.61 -9.05
N GLU A 154 18.07 -30.63 -9.36
CA GLU A 154 17.77 -32.04 -9.07
C GLU A 154 17.75 -32.33 -7.57
N GLU A 155 18.69 -31.74 -6.81
CA GLU A 155 18.73 -31.85 -5.35
C GLU A 155 17.51 -31.19 -4.72
N PHE A 156 17.11 -30.02 -5.24
CA PHE A 156 15.95 -29.30 -4.76
C PHE A 156 14.65 -30.08 -5.05
N THR A 157 14.50 -30.64 -6.25
CA THR A 157 13.34 -31.46 -6.63
C THR A 157 13.20 -32.70 -5.78
N LYS A 158 14.31 -33.34 -5.36
CA LYS A 158 14.31 -34.52 -4.48
C LYS A 158 13.72 -34.26 -3.08
N LEU A 159 13.70 -32.97 -2.63
CA LEU A 159 13.09 -32.59 -1.33
C LEU A 159 11.57 -32.80 -1.32
N PHE A 160 10.93 -32.82 -2.48
CA PHE A 160 9.50 -33.09 -2.66
C PHE A 160 9.20 -34.57 -2.86
N SER A 161 10.01 -35.45 -2.27
CA SER A 161 9.85 -36.90 -2.36
C SER A 161 8.77 -37.42 -1.41
N LYS A 162 8.37 -38.71 -1.57
CA LYS A 162 7.35 -39.39 -0.75
C LYS A 162 7.60 -39.41 0.77
N LYS A 163 8.79 -39.03 1.24
CA LYS A 163 9.11 -38.90 2.67
C LYS A 163 8.47 -37.67 3.33
N ASN A 164 8.11 -36.66 2.54
CA ASN A 164 7.52 -35.43 2.98
C ASN A 164 6.10 -35.29 2.39
N TYR A 165 5.27 -34.46 3.01
CA TYR A 165 4.06 -33.97 2.38
C TYR A 165 4.45 -32.99 1.26
N ASP A 166 4.03 -33.26 0.03
CA ASP A 166 4.18 -32.35 -1.13
C ASP A 166 2.87 -31.59 -1.33
N ILE A 167 2.82 -30.36 -0.85
CA ILE A 167 1.59 -29.55 -0.81
C ILE A 167 1.71 -28.39 -1.79
N LYS A 168 0.81 -28.36 -2.77
CA LYS A 168 0.77 -27.34 -3.81
C LYS A 168 -0.44 -26.44 -3.63
N GLY A 169 -0.26 -25.13 -3.81
CA GLY A 169 -1.31 -24.13 -3.84
C GLY A 169 -1.11 -23.15 -4.98
N THR A 170 -2.19 -22.63 -5.53
CA THR A 170 -2.19 -21.50 -6.48
C THR A 170 -3.10 -20.43 -5.92
N TRP A 171 -2.56 -19.24 -5.75
CA TRP A 171 -3.20 -18.11 -5.12
C TRP A 171 -3.23 -16.96 -6.11
N THR A 172 -4.40 -16.38 -6.34
CA THR A 172 -4.57 -15.36 -7.35
C THR A 172 -5.23 -14.11 -6.79
N SER A 173 -4.84 -12.99 -7.34
CA SER A 173 -5.54 -11.73 -7.13
C SER A 173 -5.87 -11.16 -8.51
N VAL A 174 -7.11 -10.73 -8.67
CA VAL A 174 -7.57 -10.14 -9.93
C VAL A 174 -7.37 -8.62 -9.91
N LEU A 175 -7.47 -8.00 -11.07
CA LEU A 175 -7.45 -6.55 -11.19
C LEU A 175 -8.56 -5.95 -10.32
N ASN A 176 -8.20 -5.12 -9.37
CA ASN A 176 -9.11 -4.46 -8.46
C ASN A 176 -8.69 -3.01 -8.20
N ALA A 177 -9.66 -2.12 -8.09
CA ALA A 177 -9.44 -0.74 -7.73
C ALA A 177 -9.67 -0.56 -6.24
N PRO A 178 -8.71 -0.01 -5.47
CA PRO A 178 -8.93 0.35 -4.08
C PRO A 178 -9.98 1.46 -3.98
N SER A 179 -10.77 1.44 -2.91
CA SER A 179 -11.72 2.51 -2.63
C SER A 179 -10.97 3.77 -2.17
N CYS A 180 -10.98 4.80 -2.99
CA CYS A 180 -10.42 6.11 -2.64
C CYS A 180 -11.52 7.09 -2.30
N ASN A 181 -11.29 7.90 -1.28
CA ASN A 181 -12.27 8.87 -0.79
C ASN A 181 -12.13 10.26 -1.41
N GLU A 182 -11.01 10.54 -2.08
CA GLU A 182 -10.79 11.80 -2.76
C GLU A 182 -10.60 11.62 -4.27
N ALA A 183 -10.94 12.67 -5.02
CA ALA A 183 -10.68 12.74 -6.46
C ALA A 183 -9.20 12.97 -6.73
N ASN A 184 -8.68 12.45 -7.84
CA ASN A 184 -7.40 12.86 -8.40
C ASN A 184 -7.61 13.98 -9.41
N GLY A 185 -6.63 14.89 -9.46
CA GLY A 185 -6.69 16.01 -10.36
C GLY A 185 -5.73 17.13 -9.99
N ALA A 186 -5.94 18.29 -10.60
CA ALA A 186 -5.17 19.49 -10.34
C ALA A 186 -5.98 20.75 -10.60
N PHE A 187 -5.64 21.81 -9.87
CA PHE A 187 -6.10 23.17 -10.07
C PHE A 187 -4.90 24.04 -10.40
N CYS A 188 -4.84 24.59 -11.60
CA CYS A 188 -3.70 25.29 -12.15
C CYS A 188 -4.01 26.74 -12.50
N THR A 189 -3.14 27.67 -12.08
CA THR A 189 -3.21 29.08 -12.47
C THR A 189 -1.94 29.49 -13.14
N PHE A 190 -2.03 30.26 -14.22
CA PHE A 190 -0.89 30.82 -14.92
C PHE A 190 -1.02 32.33 -15.03
N ASP A 191 -0.18 33.06 -14.32
CA ASP A 191 -0.15 34.53 -14.31
C ASP A 191 1.27 35.04 -14.29
N LYS A 192 1.56 36.05 -15.10
CA LYS A 192 2.89 36.70 -15.21
C LYS A 192 4.06 35.71 -15.36
N ASN A 193 3.88 34.69 -16.16
CA ASN A 193 4.81 33.59 -16.40
C ASN A 193 5.06 32.69 -15.17
N ILE A 194 4.20 32.75 -14.16
CA ILE A 194 4.26 31.89 -12.98
C ILE A 194 3.11 30.90 -13.04
N LEU A 195 3.45 29.61 -13.04
CA LEU A 195 2.53 28.50 -12.97
C LEU A 195 2.40 28.01 -11.52
N THR A 196 1.22 28.10 -10.97
CA THR A 196 0.91 27.54 -9.64
C THR A 196 -0.01 26.34 -9.80
N ILE A 197 0.41 25.19 -9.25
CA ILE A 197 -0.31 23.91 -9.35
C ILE A 197 -0.72 23.46 -7.95
N SER A 198 -2.01 23.39 -7.68
CA SER A 198 -2.57 22.86 -6.43
C SER A 198 -3.08 21.42 -6.68
N THR A 199 -2.48 20.43 -6.01
CA THR A 199 -2.74 19.00 -6.28
C THR A 199 -2.28 18.12 -5.11
N PRO A 200 -2.91 16.95 -4.86
CA PRO A 200 -2.51 16.04 -3.76
C PRO A 200 -1.29 15.19 -4.13
N THR A 201 -0.21 15.78 -4.62
CA THR A 201 0.99 15.05 -5.02
C THR A 201 1.79 14.53 -3.83
N GLN A 202 2.32 13.31 -3.95
CA GLN A 202 3.33 12.76 -3.03
C GLN A 202 4.76 12.94 -3.55
N TRP A 203 4.95 13.49 -4.76
CA TRP A 203 6.28 13.74 -5.34
C TRP A 203 6.37 15.13 -5.99
N PRO A 204 6.36 16.20 -5.19
CA PRO A 204 6.36 17.56 -5.71
C PRO A 204 7.55 17.85 -6.65
N LYS A 205 8.75 17.34 -6.33
CA LYS A 205 9.95 17.53 -7.17
C LYS A 205 9.80 16.87 -8.54
N HIS A 206 9.28 15.67 -8.60
CA HIS A 206 9.01 14.97 -9.86
C HIS A 206 8.04 15.77 -10.75
N LEU A 207 6.97 16.30 -10.14
CA LEU A 207 6.02 17.16 -10.84
C LEU A 207 6.71 18.43 -11.35
N GLN A 208 7.47 19.12 -10.49
CA GLN A 208 8.16 20.36 -10.86
C GLN A 208 9.15 20.16 -12.02
N GLU A 209 10.00 19.12 -11.97
CA GLU A 209 10.98 18.86 -13.01
C GLU A 209 10.34 18.52 -14.37
N ASN A 210 9.26 17.71 -14.36
CA ASN A 210 8.52 17.43 -15.58
C ASN A 210 7.84 18.69 -16.16
N ILE A 211 7.22 19.52 -15.32
CA ILE A 211 6.60 20.79 -15.75
C ILE A 211 7.64 21.74 -16.37
N LYS A 212 8.79 21.88 -15.72
CA LYS A 212 9.89 22.73 -16.22
C LYS A 212 10.35 22.28 -17.61
N ARG A 213 10.56 20.98 -17.77
CA ARG A 213 11.00 20.40 -19.07
C ARG A 213 9.93 20.60 -20.14
N ILE A 214 8.70 20.17 -19.86
CA ILE A 214 7.60 20.16 -20.85
C ILE A 214 7.24 21.57 -21.34
N PHE A 215 7.22 22.55 -20.43
CA PHE A 215 6.80 23.91 -20.76
C PHE A 215 7.96 24.92 -20.84
N ASN A 216 9.20 24.43 -20.76
CA ASN A 216 10.41 25.27 -20.77
C ASN A 216 10.36 26.42 -19.75
N LEU A 217 9.92 26.10 -18.53
CA LEU A 217 9.85 27.07 -17.41
C LEU A 217 11.06 26.92 -16.48
N LYS A 218 11.43 28.02 -15.83
CA LYS A 218 12.46 28.02 -14.80
C LYS A 218 11.91 27.53 -13.47
N THR A 219 12.80 27.20 -12.53
CA THR A 219 12.42 26.70 -11.20
C THR A 219 11.58 27.73 -10.44
N GLU A 220 11.92 28.99 -10.51
CA GLU A 220 11.22 30.11 -9.87
C GLU A 220 9.86 30.47 -10.53
N GLU A 221 9.58 29.89 -11.68
CA GLU A 221 8.32 30.09 -12.41
C GLU A 221 7.28 28.98 -12.12
N VAL A 222 7.67 27.93 -11.34
CA VAL A 222 6.81 26.77 -11.05
C VAL A 222 6.63 26.58 -9.56
N PHE A 223 5.41 26.81 -9.07
CA PHE A 223 5.03 26.63 -7.67
C PHE A 223 4.06 25.45 -7.52
N ILE A 224 4.48 24.48 -6.70
CA ILE A 224 3.63 23.33 -6.35
C ILE A 224 3.03 23.55 -4.97
N ARG A 225 1.70 23.58 -4.89
CA ARG A 225 0.93 23.63 -3.63
C ARG A 225 0.36 22.25 -3.35
N LYS A 226 0.90 21.59 -2.36
CA LYS A 226 0.38 20.29 -1.90
C LYS A 226 -0.93 20.53 -1.15
N THR A 227 -2.03 19.95 -1.65
CA THR A 227 -3.34 19.98 -0.99
C THR A 227 -3.52 18.78 -0.06
N ILE A 228 -4.64 18.73 0.68
CA ILE A 228 -4.96 17.59 1.53
C ILE A 228 -5.01 16.32 0.66
N SER A 229 -4.47 15.25 1.22
CA SER A 229 -4.63 13.89 0.74
C SER A 229 -5.42 13.09 1.78
N SER A 230 -6.47 12.37 1.35
CA SER A 230 -7.39 11.65 2.25
C SER A 230 -6.77 10.41 2.88
N GLY A 231 -5.51 10.15 2.65
CA GLY A 231 -4.76 9.07 3.27
C GLY A 231 -3.80 8.36 2.33
N PRO A 232 -3.18 7.30 2.84
CA PRO A 232 -2.11 6.58 2.14
C PRO A 232 -2.60 5.75 0.94
N HIS A 233 -3.88 5.67 0.70
CA HIS A 233 -4.48 4.90 -0.39
C HIS A 233 -4.52 5.65 -1.72
N THR A 234 -4.11 6.91 -1.72
CA THR A 234 -4.07 7.72 -2.93
C THR A 234 -2.82 7.40 -3.73
N ASN A 235 -3.03 7.06 -4.98
CA ASN A 235 -1.94 6.78 -5.88
C ASN A 235 -1.43 8.06 -6.53
N THR A 236 -0.94 8.95 -5.67
CA THR A 236 -0.50 10.30 -6.06
C THR A 236 1.02 10.42 -6.23
N ILE A 237 1.73 9.28 -6.32
CA ILE A 237 3.19 9.30 -6.45
C ILE A 237 3.59 9.83 -7.82
N TRP A 238 3.12 9.22 -8.92
CA TRP A 238 3.55 9.63 -10.26
C TRP A 238 2.39 9.87 -11.24
N GLN A 239 1.32 9.09 -11.17
CA GLN A 239 0.20 9.22 -12.11
C GLN A 239 -0.48 10.59 -12.01
N ASN A 240 -0.52 11.16 -10.81
CA ASN A 240 -1.06 12.51 -10.61
C ASN A 240 -0.22 13.59 -11.32
N THR A 241 1.09 13.35 -11.55
CA THR A 241 1.92 14.25 -12.36
C THR A 241 1.41 14.34 -13.79
N VAL A 242 1.03 13.21 -14.41
CA VAL A 242 0.47 13.20 -15.76
C VAL A 242 -0.80 14.06 -15.85
N ILE A 243 -1.69 13.92 -14.85
CA ILE A 243 -2.95 14.67 -14.77
C ILE A 243 -2.67 16.17 -14.54
N ALA A 244 -1.74 16.51 -13.66
CA ALA A 244 -1.37 17.90 -13.37
C ALA A 244 -0.72 18.58 -14.59
N VAL A 245 0.07 17.86 -15.38
CA VAL A 245 0.63 18.36 -16.65
C VAL A 245 -0.48 18.69 -17.64
N MET A 246 -1.52 17.85 -17.76
CA MET A 246 -2.68 18.11 -18.62
C MET A 246 -3.41 19.40 -18.22
N ALA A 247 -3.70 19.59 -16.95
CA ALA A 247 -4.33 20.80 -16.43
C ALA A 247 -3.45 22.05 -16.63
N SER A 248 -2.12 21.88 -16.50
CA SER A 248 -1.15 22.96 -16.71
C SER A 248 -1.09 23.42 -18.16
N LEU A 249 -1.17 22.49 -19.13
CA LEU A 249 -1.27 22.82 -20.55
C LEU A 249 -2.45 23.77 -20.81
N VAL A 250 -3.61 23.38 -20.29
CA VAL A 250 -4.84 24.17 -20.48
C VAL A 250 -4.68 25.56 -19.87
N ALA A 251 -4.13 25.66 -18.64
CA ALA A 251 -3.93 26.96 -17.98
C ALA A 251 -2.95 27.85 -18.77
N ILE A 252 -1.85 27.30 -19.28
CA ILE A 252 -0.83 28.04 -20.04
C ILE A 252 -1.39 28.49 -21.40
N LYS A 253 -2.05 27.60 -22.15
CA LYS A 253 -2.55 27.90 -23.50
C LYS A 253 -3.72 28.88 -23.50
N THR A 254 -4.55 28.85 -22.46
CA THR A 254 -5.75 29.71 -22.41
C THR A 254 -5.53 30.99 -21.59
N GLY A 255 -4.49 31.05 -20.76
CA GLY A 255 -4.31 32.13 -19.78
C GLY A 255 -5.38 32.21 -18.70
N LYS A 256 -6.18 31.14 -18.54
CA LYS A 256 -7.25 31.04 -17.55
C LYS A 256 -6.88 30.03 -16.47
N THR A 257 -7.49 30.13 -15.32
CA THR A 257 -7.40 29.09 -14.30
C THR A 257 -8.05 27.81 -14.81
N ALA A 258 -7.33 26.70 -14.82
CA ALA A 258 -7.83 25.40 -15.28
C ALA A 258 -8.01 24.43 -14.11
N GLN A 259 -9.14 23.74 -14.09
CA GLN A 259 -9.42 22.68 -13.14
C GLN A 259 -9.67 21.37 -13.91
N LEU A 260 -8.93 20.31 -13.55
CA LEU A 260 -9.17 18.96 -13.98
C LEU A 260 -9.44 18.10 -12.76
N VAL A 261 -10.64 17.53 -12.67
CA VAL A 261 -11.07 16.63 -11.61
C VAL A 261 -11.55 15.35 -12.28
N LEU A 262 -10.93 14.22 -11.96
CA LEU A 262 -11.42 12.94 -12.43
C LEU A 262 -12.70 12.55 -11.72
N SER A 263 -13.68 12.07 -12.46
CA SER A 263 -14.86 11.47 -11.88
C SER A 263 -14.50 10.20 -11.09
N ARG A 264 -15.40 9.80 -10.19
CA ARG A 264 -15.20 8.56 -9.42
C ARG A 264 -15.12 7.33 -10.35
N GLU A 265 -15.88 7.32 -11.43
CA GLU A 265 -15.85 6.27 -12.44
C GLU A 265 -14.51 6.24 -13.17
N GLU A 266 -14.01 7.40 -13.65
CA GLU A 266 -12.70 7.50 -14.29
C GLU A 266 -11.57 7.04 -13.35
N HIS A 267 -11.66 7.38 -12.08
CA HIS A 267 -10.71 6.96 -11.06
C HIS A 267 -10.70 5.43 -10.93
N PHE A 268 -11.87 4.79 -10.81
CA PHE A 268 -11.97 3.34 -10.71
C PHE A 268 -11.60 2.62 -12.01
N GLU A 269 -11.90 3.18 -13.16
CA GLU A 269 -11.64 2.50 -14.44
C GLU A 269 -10.20 2.66 -14.93
N TYR A 270 -9.57 3.82 -14.72
CA TYR A 270 -8.35 4.17 -15.46
C TYR A 270 -7.11 4.47 -14.61
N LEU A 271 -7.24 4.67 -13.30
CA LEU A 271 -6.07 5.09 -12.53
C LEU A 271 -5.57 4.04 -11.55
N ILE A 272 -6.38 3.67 -10.60
CA ILE A 272 -5.90 2.90 -9.45
C ILE A 272 -6.31 1.45 -9.60
N LYS A 273 -5.33 0.60 -9.91
CA LYS A 273 -5.52 -0.84 -10.01
C LYS A 273 -4.47 -1.55 -9.18
N LYS A 274 -4.88 -2.57 -8.42
CA LYS A 274 -3.96 -3.56 -7.88
C LYS A 274 -3.62 -4.52 -9.01
N SER A 275 -2.34 -4.87 -9.13
CA SER A 275 -1.86 -5.78 -10.17
C SER A 275 -2.55 -7.14 -10.09
N PRO A 276 -3.04 -7.68 -11.20
CA PRO A 276 -3.33 -9.11 -11.28
C PRO A 276 -2.06 -9.92 -11.02
N ILE A 277 -2.17 -10.95 -10.18
CA ILE A 277 -1.03 -11.78 -9.81
C ILE A 277 -1.45 -13.23 -9.65
N SER A 278 -0.56 -14.13 -10.06
CA SER A 278 -0.65 -15.56 -9.78
C SER A 278 0.58 -16.00 -9.00
N ILE A 279 0.39 -16.56 -7.83
CA ILE A 279 1.46 -17.07 -6.98
C ILE A 279 1.22 -18.56 -6.75
N LYS A 280 2.11 -19.38 -7.33
CA LYS A 280 2.11 -20.84 -7.15
C LYS A 280 3.14 -21.20 -6.10
N ILE A 281 2.69 -21.88 -5.04
CA ILE A 281 3.57 -22.30 -3.94
C ILE A 281 3.54 -23.83 -3.84
N ARG A 282 4.71 -24.43 -3.74
CA ARG A 282 4.91 -25.85 -3.46
C ARG A 282 5.73 -25.99 -2.20
N SER A 283 5.23 -26.72 -1.22
CA SER A 283 5.86 -26.87 0.09
C SER A 283 6.15 -28.34 0.39
N ALA A 284 7.40 -28.66 0.75
CA ALA A 284 7.78 -29.97 1.27
C ALA A 284 7.78 -29.90 2.80
N VAL A 285 6.82 -30.59 3.44
CA VAL A 285 6.63 -30.53 4.89
C VAL A 285 6.90 -31.91 5.51
N LYS A 286 7.74 -31.95 6.52
CA LYS A 286 8.02 -33.17 7.26
C LYS A 286 6.85 -33.61 8.13
N LYS A 287 6.84 -34.87 8.55
CA LYS A 287 5.83 -35.42 9.47
C LYS A 287 5.76 -34.69 10.81
N ASP A 288 6.83 -34.04 11.24
CA ASP A 288 6.89 -33.24 12.47
C ASP A 288 6.41 -31.81 12.29
N GLY A 289 5.94 -31.44 11.09
CA GLY A 289 5.43 -30.12 10.77
C GLY A 289 6.48 -29.10 10.31
N ILE A 290 7.74 -29.52 10.15
CA ILE A 290 8.81 -28.63 9.72
C ILE A 290 8.82 -28.51 8.20
N ILE A 291 8.83 -27.26 7.70
CA ILE A 291 8.93 -26.97 6.28
C ILE A 291 10.38 -27.13 5.85
N GLU A 292 10.64 -28.15 5.05
CA GLU A 292 11.99 -28.48 4.54
C GLU A 292 12.35 -27.69 3.31
N ALA A 293 11.37 -27.47 2.42
CA ALA A 293 11.55 -26.68 1.20
C ALA A 293 10.28 -25.95 0.78
N VAL A 294 10.47 -24.78 0.17
CA VAL A 294 9.41 -23.99 -0.48
C VAL A 294 9.89 -23.57 -1.87
N GLN A 295 9.05 -23.81 -2.86
CA GLN A 295 9.21 -23.29 -4.21
C GLN A 295 8.06 -22.30 -4.49
N VAL A 296 8.40 -21.10 -4.95
CA VAL A 296 7.43 -20.05 -5.26
C VAL A 296 7.62 -19.59 -6.70
N LEU A 297 6.53 -19.56 -7.46
CA LEU A 297 6.47 -18.92 -8.78
C LEU A 297 5.50 -17.75 -8.69
N ILE A 298 5.99 -16.54 -8.97
CA ILE A 298 5.22 -15.30 -9.00
C ILE A 298 5.12 -14.82 -10.44
N GLU A 299 3.91 -14.64 -10.93
CA GLU A 299 3.59 -14.08 -12.23
C GLU A 299 2.72 -12.84 -12.02
N LEU A 300 3.29 -11.65 -12.30
CA LEU A 300 2.71 -10.35 -12.06
C LEU A 300 2.36 -9.67 -13.39
N ASP A 301 1.14 -9.18 -13.52
CA ASP A 301 0.76 -8.26 -14.57
C ASP A 301 1.05 -6.81 -14.10
N SER A 302 1.96 -6.13 -14.77
CA SER A 302 2.39 -4.77 -14.40
C SER A 302 1.60 -3.66 -15.13
N GLY A 303 0.66 -4.02 -15.99
CA GLY A 303 0.06 -3.05 -16.92
C GLY A 303 1.05 -2.54 -17.96
N TYR A 304 0.68 -1.49 -18.68
CA TYR A 304 1.52 -0.90 -19.72
C TYR A 304 2.54 0.08 -19.11
N HIS A 305 3.82 -0.04 -19.46
CA HIS A 305 4.93 0.87 -19.11
C HIS A 305 4.96 1.30 -17.62
N ASN A 306 4.95 0.32 -16.70
CA ASN A 306 4.97 0.62 -15.27
C ASN A 306 6.41 0.88 -14.78
N PRO A 307 6.76 2.11 -14.38
CA PRO A 307 8.11 2.44 -13.93
C PRO A 307 8.54 1.74 -12.63
N PHE A 308 7.59 1.21 -11.85
CA PHE A 308 7.83 0.56 -10.58
C PHE A 308 7.75 -0.97 -10.62
N ALA A 309 7.54 -1.58 -11.78
CA ALA A 309 7.34 -3.04 -11.90
C ALA A 309 8.47 -3.85 -11.24
N ALA A 310 9.71 -3.41 -11.40
CA ALA A 310 10.87 -4.07 -10.79
C ALA A 310 10.87 -3.98 -9.26
N GLU A 311 10.53 -2.82 -8.68
CA GLU A 311 10.45 -2.67 -7.22
C GLU A 311 9.25 -3.40 -6.63
N ILE A 312 8.10 -3.43 -7.31
CA ILE A 312 6.94 -4.24 -6.92
C ILE A 312 7.37 -5.71 -6.82
N LEU A 313 8.06 -6.20 -7.83
CA LEU A 313 8.53 -7.58 -7.88
C LEU A 313 9.52 -7.89 -6.75
N ASP A 314 10.46 -7.00 -6.46
CA ASP A 314 11.42 -7.14 -5.36
C ASP A 314 10.73 -7.30 -4.00
N ARG A 315 9.72 -6.48 -3.72
CA ARG A 315 8.96 -6.53 -2.47
C ARG A 315 8.12 -7.79 -2.34
N LEU A 316 7.50 -8.24 -3.45
CA LEU A 316 6.78 -9.51 -3.50
C LEU A 316 7.71 -10.69 -3.20
N VAL A 317 8.92 -10.69 -3.76
CA VAL A 317 9.93 -11.71 -3.51
C VAL A 317 10.34 -11.75 -2.04
N ILE A 318 10.57 -10.58 -1.42
CA ILE A 318 10.92 -10.49 0.01
C ILE A 318 9.79 -11.02 0.89
N ALA A 319 8.53 -10.75 0.52
CA ALA A 319 7.35 -11.18 1.28
C ALA A 319 6.93 -12.64 1.01
N ALA A 320 7.41 -13.25 -0.08
CA ALA A 320 6.92 -14.55 -0.56
C ALA A 320 7.10 -15.73 0.41
N ASN A 321 8.05 -15.65 1.33
CA ASN A 321 8.21 -16.64 2.40
C ASN A 321 7.78 -16.10 3.78
N ASN A 322 7.32 -14.87 3.83
CA ASN A 322 6.98 -14.20 5.08
C ASN A 322 8.15 -14.28 6.08
N ILE A 323 7.86 -14.57 7.32
CA ILE A 323 8.81 -14.68 8.45
C ILE A 323 9.21 -16.12 8.77
N TYR A 324 8.80 -17.07 7.95
CA TYR A 324 9.05 -18.50 8.22
C TYR A 324 10.49 -18.89 7.93
N SER A 325 11.06 -19.67 8.82
CA SER A 325 12.39 -20.27 8.65
C SER A 325 12.28 -21.52 7.79
N VAL A 326 12.75 -21.44 6.55
CA VAL A 326 12.76 -22.55 5.60
C VAL A 326 14.20 -22.93 5.24
N ARG A 327 14.52 -24.24 5.22
CA ARG A 327 15.89 -24.71 4.95
C ARG A 327 16.33 -24.49 3.51
N ASN A 328 15.38 -24.69 2.59
CA ASN A 328 15.65 -24.60 1.16
C ASN A 328 14.51 -23.83 0.50
N ILE A 329 14.85 -22.76 -0.20
CA ILE A 329 13.85 -21.94 -0.90
C ILE A 329 14.30 -21.66 -2.32
N GLU A 330 13.32 -21.71 -3.23
CA GLU A 330 13.47 -21.26 -4.60
C GLU A 330 12.33 -20.31 -4.92
N ILE A 331 12.64 -19.10 -5.39
CA ILE A 331 11.67 -18.12 -5.82
C ILE A 331 11.99 -17.73 -7.26
N ILE A 332 11.01 -17.89 -8.13
CA ILE A 332 11.03 -17.41 -9.51
C ILE A 332 9.92 -16.36 -9.61
N ALA A 333 10.28 -15.14 -9.93
CA ALA A 333 9.32 -14.07 -10.04
C ALA A 333 9.49 -13.33 -11.37
N LYS A 334 8.35 -13.06 -12.03
CA LYS A 334 8.30 -12.43 -13.34
C LYS A 334 7.19 -11.41 -13.37
N ALA A 335 7.49 -10.22 -13.88
CA ALA A 335 6.52 -9.18 -14.20
C ALA A 335 6.36 -9.06 -15.69
N TYR A 336 5.15 -9.14 -16.17
CA TYR A 336 4.81 -9.02 -17.57
C TYR A 336 4.09 -7.70 -17.84
N GLU A 337 4.34 -7.11 -18.97
CA GLU A 337 3.59 -5.96 -19.45
C GLU A 337 2.34 -6.41 -20.19
N SER A 338 1.22 -5.71 -19.95
CA SER A 338 -0.06 -6.00 -20.61
C SER A 338 -0.66 -4.76 -21.27
N TYR A 339 -1.77 -4.94 -21.98
CA TYR A 339 -2.54 -3.87 -22.61
C TYR A 339 -3.63 -3.34 -21.68
N THR A 340 -3.28 -3.15 -20.40
CA THR A 340 -4.12 -2.53 -19.38
C THR A 340 -3.46 -1.23 -18.89
N PRO A 341 -4.22 -0.30 -18.28
CA PRO A 341 -3.61 0.87 -17.67
C PRO A 341 -2.45 0.49 -16.75
N PRO A 342 -1.42 1.35 -16.60
CA PRO A 342 -0.35 1.10 -15.65
C PRO A 342 -0.92 0.82 -14.26
N VAL A 343 -0.47 -0.27 -13.64
CA VAL A 343 -0.93 -0.57 -12.30
C VAL A 343 -0.32 0.36 -11.28
N SER A 344 -1.02 0.55 -10.19
CA SER A 344 -0.68 1.46 -9.15
C SER A 344 0.51 0.96 -8.33
N PHE A 345 1.45 1.85 -8.06
CA PHE A 345 2.48 1.64 -7.07
C PHE A 345 1.98 2.08 -5.70
N ASN A 346 1.21 1.23 -5.06
CA ASN A 346 0.82 1.43 -3.67
C ASN A 346 1.83 0.73 -2.76
N ILE A 347 2.83 1.48 -2.28
CA ILE A 347 3.89 0.99 -1.38
C ILE A 347 3.33 0.27 -0.16
N GLU A 348 2.14 0.66 0.26
CA GLU A 348 1.52 0.23 1.50
C GLU A 348 0.94 -1.17 1.42
N CYS A 349 0.66 -1.64 0.20
CA CYS A 349 -0.04 -2.90 -0.02
C CYS A 349 0.66 -3.81 -1.05
N ILE A 350 1.83 -3.46 -1.56
CA ILE A 350 2.53 -4.22 -2.62
C ILE A 350 2.74 -5.67 -2.22
N ASP A 351 3.13 -5.91 -0.97
CA ASP A 351 3.44 -7.23 -0.43
C ASP A 351 2.23 -8.02 0.07
N SER A 352 1.04 -7.39 0.13
CA SER A 352 -0.18 -8.03 0.64
C SER A 352 -0.56 -9.31 -0.13
N GLN A 353 -0.33 -9.32 -1.44
CA GLN A 353 -0.65 -10.47 -2.29
C GLN A 353 0.28 -11.66 -2.02
N ALA A 354 1.55 -11.39 -1.68
CA ALA A 354 2.48 -12.43 -1.26
C ALA A 354 2.12 -12.99 0.13
N PHE A 355 1.75 -12.12 1.09
CA PHE A 355 1.23 -12.56 2.39
C PHE A 355 -0.06 -13.38 2.26
N PHE A 356 -0.97 -12.94 1.38
CA PHE A 356 -2.17 -13.71 1.06
C PHE A 356 -1.82 -15.13 0.62
N ALA A 357 -0.87 -15.28 -0.30
CA ALA A 357 -0.48 -16.58 -0.83
C ALA A 357 0.17 -17.48 0.23
N ILE A 358 1.19 -16.98 0.95
CA ILE A 358 1.94 -17.79 1.90
C ILE A 358 1.14 -18.16 3.14
N GLU A 359 0.31 -17.24 3.67
CA GLU A 359 -0.51 -17.51 4.85
C GLU A 359 -1.65 -18.50 4.56
N ASN A 360 -2.26 -18.45 3.35
CA ASN A 360 -3.19 -19.47 2.90
C ASN A 360 -2.49 -20.81 2.61
N GLN A 361 -1.24 -20.79 2.12
CA GLN A 361 -0.44 -22.02 1.99
C GLN A 361 -0.19 -22.65 3.36
N MET A 362 0.10 -21.85 4.40
CA MET A 362 0.22 -22.36 5.77
C MET A 362 -1.07 -22.97 6.27
N GLN A 363 -2.22 -22.35 5.99
CA GLN A 363 -3.52 -22.92 6.31
C GLN A 363 -3.79 -24.24 5.55
N LYS A 364 -3.42 -24.30 4.29
CA LYS A 364 -3.51 -25.55 3.50
C LYS A 364 -2.64 -26.66 4.08
N ILE A 365 -1.44 -26.32 4.54
CA ILE A 365 -0.57 -27.27 5.25
C ILE A 365 -1.27 -27.79 6.52
N CYS A 366 -1.88 -26.92 7.33
CA CYS A 366 -2.67 -27.32 8.51
C CYS A 366 -3.81 -28.29 8.16
N ASN A 367 -4.52 -28.01 7.07
CA ASN A 367 -5.64 -28.84 6.63
C ASN A 367 -5.19 -30.25 6.19
N VAL A 368 -4.03 -30.35 5.50
CA VAL A 368 -3.49 -31.63 4.99
C VAL A 368 -2.81 -32.42 6.08
N THR A 369 -2.05 -31.77 6.95
CA THR A 369 -1.21 -32.43 7.97
C THR A 369 -1.93 -32.65 9.30
N GLY A 370 -2.99 -31.89 9.56
CA GLY A 370 -3.75 -31.94 10.81
C GLY A 370 -3.22 -31.04 11.93
N PHE A 371 -2.07 -30.40 11.76
CA PHE A 371 -1.53 -29.45 12.74
C PHE A 371 -2.48 -28.28 12.96
N LEU A 372 -2.44 -27.71 14.17
CA LEU A 372 -3.14 -26.47 14.47
C LEU A 372 -2.38 -25.26 13.91
N PRO A 373 -3.08 -24.15 13.62
CA PRO A 373 -2.46 -22.97 13.00
C PRO A 373 -1.30 -22.37 13.80
N ASP A 374 -1.38 -22.38 15.14
CA ASP A 374 -0.33 -21.90 16.03
C ASP A 374 0.84 -22.90 16.10
N GLU A 375 0.54 -24.18 16.26
CA GLU A 375 1.55 -25.24 16.36
C GLU A 375 2.45 -25.24 15.11
N LEU A 376 1.85 -25.20 13.91
CA LEU A 376 2.61 -25.19 12.66
C LEU A 376 3.50 -23.96 12.55
N ARG A 377 2.94 -22.77 12.86
CA ARG A 377 3.67 -21.51 12.76
C ARG A 377 4.80 -21.43 13.78
N MET A 378 4.54 -21.77 15.04
CA MET A 378 5.56 -21.77 16.10
C MET A 378 6.74 -22.71 15.79
N LYS A 379 6.48 -23.89 15.21
CA LYS A 379 7.53 -24.82 14.76
C LYS A 379 8.42 -24.24 13.67
N ASN A 380 7.90 -23.33 12.85
CA ASN A 380 8.60 -22.73 11.73
C ASN A 380 9.12 -21.31 11.98
N PHE A 381 8.88 -20.73 13.18
CA PHE A 381 9.51 -19.48 13.61
C PHE A 381 10.89 -19.70 14.28
N GLU A 382 11.18 -20.85 14.82
CA GLU A 382 12.27 -21.07 15.79
C GLU A 382 13.66 -21.34 15.19
N ARG A 383 13.85 -21.31 13.88
CA ARG A 383 15.10 -21.79 13.29
C ARG A 383 15.95 -20.69 12.69
N LYS A 384 17.26 -20.79 12.91
CA LYS A 384 18.33 -19.97 12.30
C LYS A 384 18.49 -20.16 10.77
N PHE A 385 17.58 -20.86 10.11
CA PHE A 385 17.57 -21.02 8.65
C PHE A 385 16.60 -20.01 8.09
N SER A 386 17.08 -18.83 7.88
CA SER A 386 16.31 -17.81 7.18
C SER A 386 16.69 -17.84 5.71
N LEU A 387 15.78 -17.31 4.90
CA LEU A 387 16.12 -16.61 3.68
C LEU A 387 17.42 -15.82 3.86
N PRO A 388 18.07 -15.43 2.78
CA PRO A 388 19.17 -14.48 2.86
C PRO A 388 18.78 -13.19 3.60
N PHE A 389 17.49 -12.97 3.90
CA PHE A 389 16.98 -11.83 4.65
C PHE A 389 17.09 -12.07 6.15
N THR A 390 17.60 -11.08 6.86
CA THR A 390 17.66 -11.10 8.32
C THR A 390 16.43 -10.44 8.91
N PHE A 391 15.48 -11.26 9.37
CA PHE A 391 14.40 -10.82 10.25
C PHE A 391 14.62 -11.37 11.67
N THR A 392 14.30 -10.56 12.67
CA THR A 392 14.30 -11.04 14.06
C THR A 392 12.99 -11.75 14.35
N ASN A 393 13.01 -13.06 14.42
CA ASN A 393 11.80 -13.87 14.61
C ASN A 393 11.15 -13.71 16.00
N GLU A 394 11.87 -13.21 17.00
CA GLU A 394 11.38 -13.04 18.37
C GLU A 394 10.14 -12.17 18.45
N LYS A 395 10.14 -11.02 17.77
CA LYS A 395 9.03 -10.06 17.79
C LYS A 395 7.71 -10.63 17.25
N VAL A 396 7.80 -11.53 16.27
CA VAL A 396 6.62 -12.20 15.72
C VAL A 396 6.07 -13.23 16.68
N ARG A 397 6.95 -14.00 17.32
CA ARG A 397 6.56 -15.00 18.32
C ARG A 397 5.82 -14.35 19.48
N GLU A 398 6.28 -13.21 19.95
CA GLU A 398 5.62 -12.46 21.02
C GLU A 398 4.20 -12.05 20.63
N ALA A 399 4.01 -11.44 19.45
CA ALA A 399 2.70 -11.04 18.95
C ALA A 399 1.77 -12.24 18.74
N PHE A 400 2.30 -13.33 18.18
CA PHE A 400 1.52 -14.55 17.94
C PHE A 400 1.14 -15.26 19.24
N SER A 401 2.06 -15.39 20.18
CA SER A 401 1.78 -15.97 21.50
C SER A 401 0.79 -15.15 22.33
N ALA A 402 0.82 -13.82 22.18
CA ALA A 402 -0.12 -12.94 22.86
C ALA A 402 -1.56 -13.12 22.34
N ILE A 403 -1.74 -13.24 21.02
CA ILE A 403 -3.07 -13.40 20.43
C ILE A 403 -3.70 -14.75 20.79
N GLU A 404 -2.89 -15.83 20.83
CA GLU A 404 -3.34 -17.17 21.22
C GLU A 404 -3.83 -17.18 22.67
N LYS A 405 -3.05 -16.61 23.59
CA LYS A 405 -3.41 -16.53 25.02
C LYS A 405 -4.65 -15.69 25.28
N MET A 406 -4.84 -14.61 24.51
CA MET A 406 -5.95 -13.68 24.72
C MET A 406 -7.29 -14.21 24.20
N TYR A 407 -7.28 -15.04 23.16
CA TYR A 407 -8.47 -15.27 22.35
C TYR A 407 -8.85 -16.73 22.13
N ASP A 408 -8.12 -17.67 22.72
CA ASP A 408 -8.40 -19.11 22.68
C ASP A 408 -8.68 -19.62 21.24
N VAL A 409 -7.78 -19.24 20.35
CA VAL A 409 -7.93 -19.47 18.91
C VAL A 409 -8.03 -20.94 18.57
N ASN A 410 -7.20 -21.77 19.20
CA ASN A 410 -7.13 -23.19 18.94
C ASN A 410 -8.45 -23.91 19.26
N ARG A 411 -9.06 -23.62 20.41
CA ARG A 411 -10.34 -24.25 20.78
C ARG A 411 -11.43 -23.90 19.78
N LYS A 412 -11.51 -22.61 19.37
CA LYS A 412 -12.48 -22.17 18.37
C LYS A 412 -12.19 -22.81 17.01
N PHE A 413 -10.93 -22.87 16.60
CA PHE A 413 -10.54 -23.49 15.34
C PHE A 413 -10.95 -24.96 15.28
N ILE A 414 -10.71 -25.73 16.35
CA ILE A 414 -11.12 -27.13 16.46
C ILE A 414 -12.63 -27.25 16.43
N SER A 415 -13.37 -26.43 17.21
CA SER A 415 -14.83 -26.46 17.24
C SER A 415 -15.43 -26.25 15.87
N TYR A 416 -15.02 -25.19 15.16
CA TYR A 416 -15.56 -24.89 13.83
C TYR A 416 -15.15 -25.91 12.77
N ARG A 417 -13.95 -26.50 12.90
CA ARG A 417 -13.53 -27.62 12.04
C ARG A 417 -14.41 -28.86 12.25
N MET A 418 -14.79 -29.15 13.48
CA MET A 418 -15.72 -30.25 13.82
C MET A 418 -17.12 -29.96 13.27
N GLU A 419 -17.63 -28.74 13.47
CA GLU A 419 -18.93 -28.32 12.89
C GLU A 419 -18.97 -28.47 11.38
N SER A 420 -17.92 -28.05 10.67
CA SER A 420 -17.81 -28.17 9.21
C SER A 420 -17.76 -29.64 8.74
N LYS A 421 -17.09 -30.53 9.50
CA LYS A 421 -17.07 -31.96 9.21
C LYS A 421 -18.43 -32.63 9.43
N ASN A 422 -19.09 -32.31 10.54
CA ASN A 422 -20.38 -32.90 10.90
C ASN A 422 -21.48 -32.51 9.89
N ARG A 423 -21.43 -31.30 9.35
CA ARG A 423 -22.35 -30.86 8.28
C ARG A 423 -22.22 -31.67 7.01
N LYS A 424 -21.01 -32.07 6.63
CA LYS A 424 -20.78 -32.94 5.47
C LYS A 424 -21.43 -34.35 5.62
N ILE A 425 -21.65 -34.75 6.88
CA ILE A 425 -22.25 -36.07 7.20
C ILE A 425 -23.77 -35.98 7.30
N ASP A 426 -24.31 -34.86 7.78
CA ASP A 426 -25.76 -34.69 8.00
C ASP A 426 -26.31 -33.53 7.14
N ILE A 427 -26.70 -33.89 5.92
CA ILE A 427 -27.26 -32.97 4.91
C ILE A 427 -28.58 -32.34 5.38
N LYS A 428 -29.36 -33.03 6.21
CA LYS A 428 -30.65 -32.52 6.70
C LYS A 428 -30.49 -31.31 7.62
N ASN A 429 -29.33 -31.16 8.24
CA ASN A 429 -28.98 -30.03 9.12
C ASN A 429 -28.13 -28.95 8.45
N LEU A 430 -27.91 -29.06 7.14
CA LEU A 430 -27.03 -28.13 6.40
C LEU A 430 -27.45 -26.66 6.57
N HIS A 431 -28.73 -26.40 6.68
CA HIS A 431 -29.33 -25.07 6.73
C HIS A 431 -29.72 -24.60 8.13
N ASN A 432 -29.62 -25.45 9.15
CA ASN A 432 -30.10 -25.11 10.50
C ASN A 432 -29.20 -24.21 11.32
N PHE A 433 -27.91 -24.08 10.96
CA PHE A 433 -26.91 -23.31 11.71
C PHE A 433 -26.06 -22.46 10.78
N PRO A 434 -25.64 -21.26 11.21
CA PRO A 434 -24.72 -20.44 10.44
C PRO A 434 -23.41 -21.19 10.21
N LEU A 435 -22.77 -20.93 9.06
CA LEU A 435 -21.47 -21.49 8.74
C LEU A 435 -20.41 -20.63 9.45
N ARG A 436 -19.64 -21.22 10.35
CA ARG A 436 -18.65 -20.51 11.14
C ARG A 436 -17.23 -20.80 10.69
N GLY A 437 -16.40 -19.76 10.71
CA GLY A 437 -14.98 -19.90 10.41
C GLY A 437 -14.13 -18.93 11.21
N ILE A 438 -12.91 -19.38 11.49
CA ILE A 438 -11.87 -18.58 12.11
C ILE A 438 -10.58 -18.72 11.29
N GLY A 439 -9.95 -17.60 10.99
CA GLY A 439 -8.68 -17.55 10.25
C GLY A 439 -7.63 -16.78 11.00
N VAL A 440 -6.40 -17.22 10.86
CA VAL A 440 -5.22 -16.61 11.49
C VAL A 440 -4.21 -16.31 10.43
N ALA A 441 -3.63 -15.10 10.47
CA ALA A 441 -2.51 -14.72 9.62
C ALA A 441 -1.51 -13.87 10.42
N CYS A 442 -0.25 -13.94 10.02
CA CYS A 442 0.82 -13.12 10.59
C CYS A 442 1.71 -12.56 9.50
N GLY A 443 2.47 -11.52 9.83
CA GLY A 443 3.36 -10.92 8.86
C GLY A 443 4.17 -9.78 9.44
N PHE A 444 4.86 -9.09 8.55
CA PHE A 444 5.69 -7.95 8.86
C PHE A 444 5.37 -6.75 7.97
N ASN A 445 5.76 -5.57 8.43
CA ASN A 445 5.83 -4.38 7.61
C ASN A 445 7.28 -3.88 7.59
N GLY A 446 7.88 -3.89 6.41
CA GLY A 446 9.23 -3.39 6.20
C GLY A 446 9.24 -1.94 5.77
N ILE A 447 9.98 -1.10 6.48
CA ILE A 447 10.04 0.35 6.27
C ILE A 447 11.46 0.76 5.94
N GLY A 448 11.59 1.69 4.97
CA GLY A 448 12.90 2.12 4.52
C GLY A 448 13.61 1.02 3.74
N TYR A 449 13.02 0.57 2.62
CA TYR A 449 13.61 -0.47 1.78
C TYR A 449 14.92 0.01 1.15
N PHE A 450 16.03 -0.64 1.48
CA PHE A 450 17.37 -0.28 1.00
C PHE A 450 17.61 -0.62 -0.48
N GLY A 451 16.78 -1.45 -1.09
CA GLY A 451 16.84 -1.75 -2.52
C GLY A 451 16.12 -0.75 -3.40
N SER A 452 15.35 0.19 -2.82
CA SER A 452 14.65 1.21 -3.59
C SER A 452 15.60 2.31 -4.06
N ASN A 453 15.45 2.71 -5.31
CA ASN A 453 16.18 3.86 -5.85
C ASN A 453 15.56 5.20 -5.40
N ILE A 454 14.31 5.18 -4.93
CA ILE A 454 13.50 6.37 -4.68
C ILE A 454 13.27 6.64 -3.20
N PHE A 455 13.31 5.60 -2.34
CA PHE A 455 12.89 5.71 -0.95
C PHE A 455 14.03 5.56 0.05
N ALA A 456 13.79 6.02 1.26
CA ALA A 456 14.55 5.78 2.48
C ALA A 456 16.03 6.22 2.48
N CYS A 457 16.80 5.81 1.48
CA CYS A 457 18.25 6.00 1.50
C CYS A 457 18.70 7.44 1.27
N ASN A 458 17.84 8.27 0.71
CA ASN A 458 18.14 9.67 0.37
C ASN A 458 17.40 10.68 1.26
N GLN A 459 16.57 10.21 2.18
CA GLN A 459 15.85 11.10 3.08
C GLN A 459 16.81 11.76 4.08
N LYS A 460 16.63 13.06 4.28
CA LYS A 460 17.32 13.86 5.30
C LYS A 460 16.29 14.55 6.19
N MET A 461 16.66 14.77 7.43
CA MET A 461 15.94 15.57 8.39
C MET A 461 16.84 16.68 8.86
N GLU A 462 16.33 17.90 8.86
CA GLU A 462 17.01 19.05 9.42
C GLU A 462 16.16 19.67 10.52
N ALA A 463 16.82 20.12 11.58
CA ALA A 463 16.18 20.82 12.67
C ALA A 463 17.12 21.93 13.18
N THR A 464 16.56 23.10 13.51
CA THR A 464 17.27 24.24 14.01
C THR A 464 16.68 24.69 15.33
N LEU A 465 17.51 24.76 16.38
CA LEU A 465 17.15 25.40 17.65
C LEU A 465 17.51 26.87 17.57
N GLU A 466 16.46 27.70 17.52
CA GLU A 466 16.59 29.14 17.38
C GLU A 466 17.01 29.86 18.68
N SER A 467 17.41 31.13 18.57
CA SER A 467 17.86 31.95 19.69
C SER A 467 16.78 32.21 20.73
N ASP A 468 15.50 32.16 20.36
CA ASP A 468 14.35 32.29 21.26
C ASP A 468 13.98 30.98 21.97
N GLY A 469 14.70 29.89 21.71
CA GLY A 469 14.42 28.55 22.24
C GLY A 469 13.38 27.76 21.45
N THR A 470 12.88 28.27 20.32
CA THR A 470 11.99 27.56 19.41
C THR A 470 12.79 26.54 18.60
N LEU A 471 12.27 25.34 18.46
CA LEU A 471 12.80 24.35 17.51
C LEU A 471 12.02 24.42 16.20
N GLU A 472 12.72 24.72 15.12
CA GLU A 472 12.17 24.60 13.77
C GLU A 472 12.59 23.27 13.13
N ILE A 473 11.59 22.50 12.67
CA ILE A 473 11.78 21.25 11.92
C ILE A 473 11.57 21.56 10.44
N HIS A 474 12.58 21.32 9.62
CA HIS A 474 12.54 21.53 8.17
C HIS A 474 12.23 20.19 7.47
N ALA A 475 10.99 19.99 7.07
CA ALA A 475 10.53 18.77 6.41
C ALA A 475 9.25 19.01 5.60
N LEU A 476 8.92 18.08 4.68
CA LEU A 476 7.59 18.05 4.08
C LEU A 476 6.53 17.86 5.18
N GLN A 477 5.40 18.53 4.99
CA GLN A 477 4.28 18.44 5.93
C GLN A 477 3.81 16.99 6.09
N PRO A 478 3.95 16.37 7.26
CA PRO A 478 3.41 15.06 7.55
C PRO A 478 1.92 15.14 7.91
N SER A 479 1.28 14.01 8.14
CA SER A 479 -0.06 13.96 8.75
C SER A 479 -0.04 14.60 10.15
N ALA A 480 -1.20 15.09 10.60
CA ALA A 480 -1.32 15.72 11.92
C ALA A 480 -0.87 14.81 13.06
N SER A 481 -1.22 13.52 13.00
CA SER A 481 -0.80 12.53 13.99
C SER A 481 0.72 12.30 14.00
N THR A 482 1.34 12.28 12.83
CA THR A 482 2.80 12.18 12.71
C THR A 482 3.49 13.42 13.28
N LEU A 483 2.96 14.61 13.00
CA LEU A 483 3.51 15.87 13.54
C LEU A 483 3.45 15.89 15.07
N GLU A 484 2.39 15.37 15.68
CA GLU A 484 2.30 15.21 17.13
C GLU A 484 3.37 14.26 17.68
N VAL A 485 3.62 13.14 16.99
CA VAL A 485 4.72 12.22 17.36
C VAL A 485 6.07 12.93 17.29
N TRP A 486 6.32 13.73 16.25
CA TRP A 486 7.56 14.49 16.11
C TRP A 486 7.74 15.51 17.21
N LYS A 487 6.70 16.31 17.51
CA LYS A 487 6.73 17.30 18.59
C LYS A 487 7.00 16.65 19.94
N ASN A 488 6.29 15.57 20.27
CA ASN A 488 6.49 14.86 21.52
C ASN A 488 7.90 14.26 21.63
N THR A 489 8.43 13.71 20.53
CA THR A 489 9.79 13.16 20.49
C THR A 489 10.85 14.25 20.72
N ALA A 490 10.74 15.37 20.01
CA ALA A 490 11.67 16.48 20.15
C ALA A 490 11.58 17.15 21.53
N ALA A 491 10.35 17.36 22.03
CA ALA A 491 10.13 17.94 23.36
C ALA A 491 10.75 17.10 24.48
N GLN A 492 10.65 15.79 24.42
CA GLN A 492 11.25 14.88 25.41
C GLN A 492 12.79 14.93 25.39
N ILE A 493 13.41 15.06 24.21
CA ILE A 493 14.87 15.03 24.08
C ILE A 493 15.48 16.39 24.46
N LEU A 494 14.86 17.48 24.03
CA LEU A 494 15.37 18.83 24.25
C LEU A 494 14.86 19.49 25.54
N GLU A 495 13.92 18.82 26.24
CA GLU A 495 13.28 19.34 27.47
C GLU A 495 12.66 20.73 27.27
N ILE A 496 11.89 20.88 26.16
CA ILE A 496 11.16 22.10 25.79
C ILE A 496 9.66 21.84 25.70
N ASP A 497 8.86 22.90 25.78
CA ASP A 497 7.39 22.76 25.57
C ASP A 497 7.10 22.38 24.12
N PRO A 498 6.22 21.37 23.85
CA PRO A 498 5.79 21.04 22.50
C PRO A 498 5.27 22.23 21.69
N LYS A 499 4.77 23.28 22.35
CA LYS A 499 4.32 24.53 21.71
C LYS A 499 5.47 25.34 21.09
N GLN A 500 6.69 25.18 21.57
CA GLN A 500 7.88 25.82 21.03
C GLN A 500 8.43 25.09 19.81
N ILE A 501 7.80 23.99 19.37
CA ILE A 501 8.22 23.22 18.20
C ILE A 501 7.33 23.59 17.01
N LYS A 502 7.94 24.17 16.00
CA LYS A 502 7.31 24.59 14.75
C LYS A 502 7.78 23.68 13.61
N LEU A 503 6.89 23.44 12.67
CA LEU A 503 7.25 22.84 11.39
C LEU A 503 7.42 24.00 10.39
N ASN A 504 8.59 24.11 9.85
CA ASN A 504 8.86 24.92 8.68
C ASN A 504 8.71 23.97 7.46
N SER A 505 7.50 23.95 6.88
CA SER A 505 7.25 23.12 5.73
C SER A 505 7.91 23.74 4.52
N ILE A 506 8.94 23.10 4.02
CA ILE A 506 9.66 23.49 2.82
C ILE A 506 8.76 23.20 1.62
N PHE A 507 7.99 24.20 1.19
CA PHE A 507 7.32 24.17 -0.10
C PHE A 507 8.23 24.66 -1.23
N ASP A 508 9.29 25.40 -0.90
CA ASP A 508 10.37 25.69 -1.82
C ASP A 508 11.22 24.44 -1.97
N VAL A 509 11.10 23.85 -3.13
CA VAL A 509 11.67 22.55 -3.47
C VAL A 509 13.19 22.69 -3.55
N ASN A 510 13.85 22.64 -2.40
CA ASN A 510 15.30 22.48 -2.34
C ASN A 510 15.70 21.08 -2.86
N GLU A 511 16.89 21.00 -3.42
CA GLU A 511 17.45 19.81 -4.09
C GLU A 511 17.37 18.49 -3.31
N ASP A 512 17.20 18.57 -1.98
CA ASP A 512 17.15 17.41 -1.09
C ASP A 512 15.81 16.64 -1.05
N LEU A 513 14.75 17.13 -1.71
CA LEU A 513 13.42 16.49 -1.78
C LEU A 513 13.18 15.77 -3.11
N SER A 514 14.22 15.18 -3.68
CA SER A 514 14.16 14.43 -4.95
C SER A 514 13.37 13.12 -4.86
N VAL A 515 12.93 12.70 -3.66
CA VAL A 515 12.24 11.43 -3.42
C VAL A 515 10.77 11.64 -3.10
N PRO A 516 9.89 10.69 -3.47
CA PRO A 516 8.48 10.78 -3.10
C PRO A 516 8.29 10.73 -1.58
N GLU A 517 7.27 11.43 -1.12
CA GLU A 517 6.82 11.31 0.26
C GLU A 517 6.29 9.89 0.49
N ASN A 518 6.90 9.21 1.42
CA ASN A 518 6.34 7.99 1.96
C ASN A 518 5.71 8.31 3.31
N VAL A 519 4.38 8.36 3.35
CA VAL A 519 3.62 8.70 4.56
C VAL A 519 4.03 7.82 5.74
N TYR A 520 4.32 6.56 5.50
CA TYR A 520 4.76 5.61 6.53
C TYR A 520 6.22 5.79 6.95
N ALA A 521 7.08 6.20 6.05
CA ALA A 521 8.45 6.55 6.41
C ALA A 521 8.50 7.75 7.36
N ASN A 522 7.50 8.65 7.29
CA ASN A 522 7.42 9.81 8.18
C ASN A 522 7.34 9.41 9.66
N VAL A 523 6.55 8.38 10.01
CA VAL A 523 6.44 7.92 11.41
C VAL A 523 7.70 7.22 11.89
N SER A 524 8.38 6.46 11.05
CA SER A 524 9.49 5.59 11.44
C SER A 524 10.84 6.23 11.14
N VAL A 525 11.12 6.41 9.86
CA VAL A 525 12.45 6.88 9.38
C VAL A 525 12.67 8.32 9.75
N MET A 526 11.71 9.20 9.49
CA MET A 526 11.86 10.62 9.78
C MET A 526 11.85 10.90 11.27
N THR A 527 11.05 10.18 12.07
CA THR A 527 11.12 10.26 13.54
C THR A 527 12.49 9.84 14.08
N TYR A 528 13.08 8.77 13.52
CA TYR A 528 14.45 8.37 13.89
C TYR A 528 15.48 9.44 13.54
N LEU A 529 15.41 10.01 12.35
CA LEU A 529 16.33 11.07 11.93
C LEU A 529 16.16 12.33 12.79
N LEU A 530 14.91 12.72 13.09
CA LEU A 530 14.62 13.84 13.99
C LEU A 530 15.17 13.59 15.40
N LYS A 531 15.00 12.39 15.94
CA LYS A 531 15.61 11.99 17.21
C LYS A 531 17.13 12.21 17.18
N LYS A 532 17.81 11.83 16.09
CA LYS A 532 19.25 12.05 15.92
C LYS A 532 19.61 13.53 15.80
N CYS A 533 18.81 14.35 15.12
CA CYS A 533 18.98 15.80 15.09
C CYS A 533 18.88 16.42 16.50
N CYS A 534 17.82 16.08 17.23
CA CYS A 534 17.60 16.58 18.58
C CYS A 534 18.71 16.15 19.55
N GLN A 535 19.19 14.91 19.48
CA GLN A 535 20.33 14.43 20.27
C GLN A 535 21.63 15.23 19.97
N ASP A 536 21.88 15.51 18.69
CA ASP A 536 23.05 16.31 18.28
C ASP A 536 22.92 17.78 18.76
N ILE A 537 21.73 18.38 18.63
CA ILE A 537 21.44 19.72 19.14
C ILE A 537 21.64 19.77 20.66
N GLN A 538 21.07 18.82 21.41
CA GLN A 538 21.17 18.73 22.87
C GLN A 538 22.63 18.62 23.32
N SER A 539 23.47 17.86 22.61
CA SER A 539 24.91 17.75 22.92
C SER A 539 25.67 19.05 22.72
N LYS A 540 25.17 19.96 21.89
CA LYS A 540 25.81 21.25 21.53
C LYS A 540 25.20 22.44 22.25
N ARG A 541 23.93 22.35 22.72
CA ARG A 541 23.10 23.46 23.23
C ARG A 541 23.77 24.36 24.25
N PHE A 542 24.60 23.83 25.14
CA PHE A 542 25.28 24.61 26.16
C PHE A 542 26.78 24.86 25.87
N ARG A 543 27.23 24.48 24.68
CA ARG A 543 28.63 24.60 24.25
C ARG A 543 28.83 25.51 23.05
N LYS A 544 27.75 25.75 22.30
CA LYS A 544 27.75 26.60 21.10
C LYS A 544 26.68 27.68 21.20
N PRO A 545 26.91 28.87 20.60
CA PRO A 545 25.87 29.88 20.52
C PRO A 545 24.69 29.38 19.64
N LEU A 546 23.51 29.91 19.93
CA LEU A 546 22.32 29.73 19.10
C LEU A 546 22.35 30.71 17.91
N PRO A 547 21.75 30.37 16.76
CA PRO A 547 21.04 29.13 16.48
C PRO A 547 21.95 27.92 16.26
N ILE A 548 21.43 26.69 16.52
CA ILE A 548 22.12 25.43 16.29
C ILE A 548 21.33 24.58 15.30
N THR A 549 21.89 24.38 14.11
CA THR A 549 21.29 23.50 13.09
C THR A 549 21.94 22.11 13.11
N SER A 550 21.14 21.09 12.93
CA SER A 550 21.57 19.71 12.75
C SER A 550 20.82 19.04 11.61
N THR A 551 21.57 18.48 10.65
CA THR A 551 21.04 17.71 9.53
C THR A 551 21.48 16.27 9.66
N LYS A 552 20.58 15.30 9.56
CA LYS A 552 20.85 13.86 9.62
C LYS A 552 20.21 13.12 8.45
N GLY A 553 20.93 12.13 7.97
CA GLY A 553 20.52 11.19 6.93
C GLY A 553 21.17 9.84 7.15
N PHE A 554 20.93 8.89 6.26
CA PHE A 554 21.54 7.56 6.33
C PHE A 554 23.02 7.59 5.92
N THR A 555 23.87 6.93 6.71
CA THR A 555 25.29 6.75 6.39
C THR A 555 25.48 5.65 5.34
N SER A 556 26.60 5.68 4.62
CA SER A 556 26.96 4.64 3.65
C SER A 556 27.05 3.23 4.30
N ALA A 557 27.45 3.15 5.57
CA ALA A 557 27.52 1.89 6.31
C ALA A 557 26.11 1.30 6.56
N GLN A 558 25.13 2.15 6.90
CA GLN A 558 23.74 1.74 7.09
C GLN A 558 23.10 1.26 5.77
N LYS A 559 23.51 1.83 4.63
CA LYS A 559 23.01 1.43 3.30
C LYS A 559 23.57 0.09 2.82
N LYS A 560 24.76 -0.32 3.29
CA LYS A 560 25.46 -1.55 2.88
C LYS A 560 24.93 -2.85 3.52
N VAL A 561 23.93 -2.78 4.41
CA VAL A 561 23.36 -3.97 5.08
C VAL A 561 22.53 -4.85 4.15
N TRP A 562 22.16 -4.37 2.98
CA TRP A 562 21.38 -5.05 1.96
C TRP A 562 22.15 -5.17 0.63
N ASN A 563 22.22 -6.38 0.09
CA ASN A 563 22.72 -6.63 -1.26
C ASN A 563 21.53 -6.94 -2.18
N LYS A 564 21.17 -5.97 -3.03
CA LYS A 564 20.01 -6.06 -3.93
C LYS A 564 20.18 -7.13 -5.00
N GLU A 565 21.38 -7.33 -5.50
CA GLU A 565 21.65 -8.32 -6.57
C GLU A 565 21.54 -9.76 -6.06
N LYS A 566 22.04 -10.00 -4.84
CA LYS A 566 22.02 -11.34 -4.21
C LYS A 566 20.78 -11.56 -3.34
N PHE A 567 19.94 -10.55 -3.17
CA PHE A 567 18.82 -10.58 -2.23
C PHE A 567 19.26 -11.09 -0.84
N SER A 568 20.29 -10.48 -0.26
CA SER A 568 20.86 -10.92 1.00
C SER A 568 21.13 -9.78 1.97
N GLY A 569 20.92 -10.05 3.27
CA GLY A 569 21.09 -9.08 4.37
C GLY A 569 19.77 -8.55 4.91
N SER A 570 19.76 -7.32 5.45
CA SER A 570 18.57 -6.66 5.96
C SER A 570 17.96 -5.75 4.90
N PRO A 571 16.83 -6.12 4.31
CA PRO A 571 16.22 -5.34 3.23
C PRO A 571 15.62 -4.02 3.70
N PHE A 572 15.23 -3.93 4.98
CA PHE A 572 14.54 -2.77 5.55
C PHE A 572 15.32 -2.16 6.72
N PHE A 573 15.17 -0.86 6.88
CA PHE A 573 15.76 -0.15 8.01
C PHE A 573 15.08 -0.52 9.34
N LEU A 574 13.75 -0.53 9.35
CA LEU A 574 12.91 -0.92 10.49
C LEU A 574 11.85 -1.93 10.03
N SER A 575 11.36 -2.74 10.97
CA SER A 575 10.25 -3.65 10.71
C SER A 575 9.34 -3.75 11.93
N SER A 576 8.04 -3.67 11.68
CA SER A 576 7.00 -4.03 12.64
C SER A 576 6.43 -5.40 12.29
N PHE A 577 5.84 -6.07 13.29
CA PHE A 577 5.30 -7.42 13.17
C PHE A 577 3.90 -7.45 13.73
N GLY A 578 3.04 -8.28 13.16
CA GLY A 578 1.67 -8.40 13.62
C GLY A 578 1.06 -9.75 13.32
N THR A 579 0.01 -10.03 14.08
CA THR A 579 -0.86 -11.19 13.90
C THR A 579 -2.30 -10.72 13.95
N VAL A 580 -3.14 -11.31 13.10
CA VAL A 580 -4.58 -11.05 13.06
C VAL A 580 -5.35 -12.34 13.14
N VAL A 581 -6.45 -12.31 13.87
CA VAL A 581 -7.48 -13.35 13.90
C VAL A 581 -8.78 -12.73 13.45
N LEU A 582 -9.44 -13.37 12.50
CA LEU A 582 -10.75 -12.98 12.00
C LEU A 582 -11.74 -14.13 12.20
N GLU A 583 -12.90 -13.82 12.77
CA GLU A 583 -14.00 -14.76 12.99
C GLU A 583 -15.21 -14.30 12.20
N LEU A 584 -15.80 -15.19 11.43
CA LEU A 584 -16.96 -14.90 10.59
C LEU A 584 -18.06 -15.94 10.72
N GLU A 585 -19.27 -15.53 10.35
CA GLU A 585 -20.44 -16.38 10.14
C GLU A 585 -21.00 -16.10 8.74
N ILE A 586 -21.48 -17.15 8.07
CA ILE A 586 -22.17 -17.05 6.80
C ILE A 586 -23.60 -17.54 7.01
N ASN A 587 -24.56 -16.77 6.58
CA ASN A 587 -25.95 -17.20 6.57
C ASN A 587 -26.13 -18.32 5.50
N PRO A 588 -26.57 -19.53 5.86
CA PRO A 588 -26.64 -20.66 4.93
C PRO A 588 -27.72 -20.51 3.84
N TYR A 589 -28.67 -19.58 4.01
CA TYR A 589 -29.74 -19.33 3.04
C TYR A 589 -29.41 -18.21 2.06
N THR A 590 -28.81 -17.10 2.58
CA THR A 590 -28.52 -15.90 1.78
C THR A 590 -27.07 -15.80 1.35
N TYR A 591 -26.20 -16.63 1.92
CA TYR A 591 -24.73 -16.61 1.78
C TYR A 591 -24.09 -15.27 2.19
N LYS A 592 -24.84 -14.42 2.88
CA LYS A 592 -24.32 -13.16 3.40
C LYS A 592 -23.27 -13.42 4.48
N ILE A 593 -22.12 -12.73 4.36
CA ILE A 593 -21.00 -12.86 5.26
C ILE A 593 -21.12 -11.81 6.38
N TYR A 594 -20.99 -12.25 7.61
CA TYR A 594 -20.97 -11.40 8.80
C TYR A 594 -19.61 -11.55 9.51
N ILE A 595 -18.83 -10.47 9.61
CA ILE A 595 -17.60 -10.48 10.37
C ILE A 595 -17.96 -10.27 11.84
N LYS A 596 -17.76 -11.30 12.66
CA LYS A 596 -18.11 -11.29 14.09
C LYS A 596 -17.11 -10.47 14.91
N ASN A 597 -15.83 -10.70 14.67
CA ASN A 597 -14.78 -9.93 15.29
C ASN A 597 -13.46 -10.02 14.52
N VAL A 598 -12.66 -8.98 14.68
CA VAL A 598 -11.27 -8.95 14.22
C VAL A 598 -10.39 -8.57 15.40
N LYS A 599 -9.36 -9.36 15.66
CA LYS A 599 -8.42 -9.16 16.76
C LYS A 599 -7.01 -9.10 16.22
N ALA A 600 -6.29 -8.05 16.58
CA ALA A 600 -4.94 -7.81 16.11
C ALA A 600 -3.98 -7.57 17.28
N VAL A 601 -2.80 -8.15 17.19
CA VAL A 601 -1.68 -7.87 18.10
C VAL A 601 -0.47 -7.46 17.27
N LEU A 602 0.12 -6.31 17.62
CA LEU A 602 1.26 -5.73 16.90
C LEU A 602 2.46 -5.55 17.83
N ASN A 603 3.64 -5.82 17.30
CA ASN A 603 4.93 -5.46 17.89
C ASN A 603 5.61 -4.43 16.98
N ALA A 604 5.56 -3.17 17.39
CA ALA A 604 5.98 -2.03 16.57
C ALA A 604 6.92 -1.06 17.34
N GLY A 605 7.63 -1.56 18.35
CA GLY A 605 8.44 -0.71 19.21
C GLY A 605 7.60 0.12 20.17
N LYS A 606 8.15 1.24 20.63
CA LYS A 606 7.49 2.15 21.58
C LYS A 606 6.31 2.85 20.91
N ILE A 607 5.11 2.68 21.47
CA ILE A 607 3.90 3.37 21.00
C ILE A 607 3.84 4.75 21.63
N GLY A 608 3.93 5.78 20.81
CA GLY A 608 3.95 7.17 21.29
C GLY A 608 2.60 7.62 21.87
N ILE A 609 1.50 7.40 21.12
CA ILE A 609 0.14 7.78 21.52
C ILE A 609 -0.79 6.59 21.30
N PRO A 610 -1.01 5.73 22.33
CA PRO A 610 -1.72 4.46 22.17
C PRO A 610 -3.11 4.58 21.55
N LYS A 611 -3.87 5.61 21.91
CA LYS A 611 -5.24 5.80 21.38
C LYS A 611 -5.28 6.13 19.91
N ILE A 612 -4.34 6.96 19.44
CA ILE A 612 -4.21 7.28 18.01
C ILE A 612 -3.77 6.02 17.24
N ALA A 613 -2.78 5.31 17.77
CA ALA A 613 -2.29 4.08 17.18
C ALA A 613 -3.39 3.01 17.05
N GLU A 614 -4.18 2.80 18.10
CA GLU A 614 -5.32 1.89 18.10
C GLU A 614 -6.35 2.27 17.03
N ASN A 615 -6.74 3.54 16.98
CA ASN A 615 -7.72 4.03 16.00
C ASN A 615 -7.21 3.90 14.57
N SER A 616 -5.94 4.20 14.31
CA SER A 616 -5.33 4.07 12.99
C SER A 616 -5.40 2.62 12.49
N VAL A 617 -5.04 1.64 13.33
CA VAL A 617 -5.13 0.22 12.97
C VAL A 617 -6.59 -0.21 12.76
N LYS A 618 -7.53 0.25 13.59
CA LYS A 618 -8.96 -0.06 13.41
C LYS A 618 -9.50 0.46 12.08
N LEU A 619 -9.17 1.69 11.71
CA LEU A 619 -9.55 2.28 10.42
C LEU A 619 -8.95 1.53 9.24
N SER A 620 -7.68 1.14 9.34
CA SER A 620 -6.99 0.32 8.33
C SER A 620 -7.66 -1.05 8.14
N ILE A 621 -8.09 -1.69 9.23
CA ILE A 621 -8.85 -2.95 9.18
C ILE A 621 -10.21 -2.74 8.50
N GLN A 622 -10.97 -1.73 8.90
CA GLN A 622 -12.28 -1.45 8.29
C GLN A 622 -12.17 -1.20 6.79
N HIS A 623 -11.17 -0.41 6.39
CA HIS A 623 -10.92 -0.16 4.97
C HIS A 623 -10.57 -1.44 4.22
N ALA A 624 -9.68 -2.27 4.77
CA ALA A 624 -9.31 -3.53 4.13
C ALA A 624 -10.50 -4.49 3.97
N LEU A 625 -11.44 -4.51 4.92
CA LEU A 625 -12.65 -5.34 4.83
C LEU A 625 -13.53 -4.97 3.63
N THR A 626 -13.58 -3.69 3.23
CA THR A 626 -14.40 -3.25 2.09
C THR A 626 -13.87 -3.74 0.73
N GLU A 627 -12.64 -4.22 0.68
CA GLU A 627 -11.98 -4.67 -0.55
C GLU A 627 -11.94 -6.20 -0.71
N LEU A 628 -12.47 -6.96 0.27
CA LEU A 628 -12.32 -8.43 0.28
C LEU A 628 -13.35 -9.18 -0.57
N VAL A 629 -14.53 -8.60 -0.78
CA VAL A 629 -15.63 -9.20 -1.53
C VAL A 629 -16.08 -8.24 -2.62
N VAL A 630 -16.34 -8.77 -3.81
CA VAL A 630 -16.85 -7.97 -4.92
C VAL A 630 -18.32 -7.60 -4.64
N ASP A 631 -18.64 -6.33 -4.87
CA ASP A 631 -19.99 -5.75 -4.72
C ASP A 631 -20.58 -5.84 -3.29
N GLU A 632 -19.77 -6.14 -2.28
CA GLU A 632 -20.20 -6.18 -0.88
C GLU A 632 -19.15 -5.47 0.04
N ASN A 633 -19.62 -4.46 0.76
CA ASN A 633 -18.80 -3.80 1.78
C ASN A 633 -18.93 -4.52 3.12
N LEU A 634 -17.95 -5.32 3.47
CA LEU A 634 -17.91 -5.97 4.77
C LEU A 634 -17.60 -4.94 5.86
N HIS A 635 -18.29 -5.10 6.99
CA HIS A 635 -18.12 -4.25 8.17
C HIS A 635 -17.95 -5.10 9.42
N CYS A 636 -17.20 -4.59 10.41
CA CYS A 636 -17.00 -5.25 11.70
C CYS A 636 -17.05 -4.23 12.84
N ASP A 637 -18.00 -4.40 13.77
CA ASP A 637 -18.13 -3.54 14.94
C ASP A 637 -17.16 -3.90 16.07
N GLN A 638 -16.71 -5.17 16.11
CA GLN A 638 -15.87 -5.70 17.17
C GLN A 638 -14.41 -5.84 16.71
N ILE A 639 -13.71 -4.72 16.64
CA ILE A 639 -12.26 -4.72 16.34
C ILE A 639 -11.49 -4.42 17.63
N SER A 640 -10.62 -5.37 18.02
CA SER A 640 -9.72 -5.24 19.17
C SER A 640 -8.28 -5.18 18.69
N VAL A 641 -7.55 -4.16 19.15
CA VAL A 641 -6.14 -3.96 18.83
C VAL A 641 -5.34 -3.91 20.12
N SER A 642 -4.25 -4.66 20.17
CA SER A 642 -3.31 -4.68 21.29
C SER A 642 -1.88 -4.53 20.80
N PHE A 643 -1.03 -3.94 21.63
CA PHE A 643 0.38 -3.75 21.31
C PHE A 643 1.25 -4.50 22.31
N VAL A 644 2.28 -5.18 21.82
CA VAL A 644 3.35 -5.71 22.64
C VAL A 644 4.18 -4.52 23.16
N GLN A 645 4.38 -4.44 24.46
CA GLN A 645 5.20 -3.38 25.05
C GLN A 645 6.67 -3.56 24.67
N SER A 646 7.30 -2.48 24.22
CA SER A 646 8.69 -2.48 23.78
C SER A 646 9.30 -1.08 23.91
N ASP A 647 10.58 -1.02 24.29
CA ASP A 647 11.37 0.22 24.36
C ASP A 647 12.17 0.49 23.07
N ASN A 648 12.04 -0.38 22.06
CA ASN A 648 12.69 -0.17 20.76
C ASN A 648 12.15 1.08 20.07
N ASP A 649 12.92 1.61 19.11
CA ASP A 649 12.48 2.74 18.31
C ASP A 649 11.08 2.47 17.67
N PRO A 650 10.21 3.49 17.64
CA PRO A 650 8.87 3.35 17.11
C PRO A 650 8.91 2.97 15.63
N THR A 651 8.04 2.06 15.25
CA THR A 651 7.88 1.59 13.88
C THR A 651 6.44 1.81 13.46
N GLN A 652 6.23 2.07 12.19
CA GLN A 652 4.91 2.26 11.65
C GLN A 652 4.04 1.02 11.79
N ILE A 653 2.76 1.23 12.08
CA ILE A 653 1.75 0.22 12.31
C ILE A 653 0.66 0.16 11.25
N ASP A 654 0.44 1.28 10.55
CA ASP A 654 -0.57 1.37 9.50
C ASP A 654 -0.24 0.44 8.34
N GLY A 655 -1.25 -0.15 7.74
CA GLY A 655 -1.09 -1.08 6.64
C GLY A 655 -0.58 -2.47 7.02
N LEU A 656 -0.04 -2.72 8.21
CA LEU A 656 0.45 -4.05 8.58
C LEU A 656 -0.68 -5.09 8.64
N ILE A 657 -1.74 -4.76 9.38
CA ILE A 657 -2.86 -5.70 9.54
C ILE A 657 -3.66 -5.81 8.24
N SER A 658 -3.89 -4.71 7.52
CA SER A 658 -4.59 -4.75 6.23
C SER A 658 -3.89 -5.62 5.18
N ARG A 659 -2.57 -5.77 5.23
CA ARG A 659 -1.81 -6.64 4.33
C ARG A 659 -2.04 -8.13 4.59
N ILE A 660 -2.22 -8.53 5.84
CA ILE A 660 -2.38 -9.94 6.24
C ILE A 660 -3.84 -10.34 6.46
N LEU A 661 -4.74 -9.37 6.60
CA LEU A 661 -6.17 -9.59 6.80
C LEU A 661 -6.84 -10.41 5.69
N PRO A 662 -6.52 -10.21 4.39
CA PRO A 662 -7.09 -11.03 3.32
C PRO A 662 -6.86 -12.53 3.51
N ALA A 663 -5.68 -12.93 4.00
CA ALA A 663 -5.38 -14.33 4.27
C ALA A 663 -6.16 -14.89 5.47
N ALA A 664 -6.31 -14.12 6.54
CA ALA A 664 -7.14 -14.52 7.67
C ALA A 664 -8.61 -14.67 7.26
N PHE A 665 -9.13 -13.73 6.44
CA PHE A 665 -10.49 -13.77 5.91
C PHE A 665 -10.73 -15.01 5.05
N THR A 666 -9.89 -15.26 4.03
CA THR A 666 -10.06 -16.42 3.14
C THR A 666 -9.84 -17.74 3.85
N SER A 667 -8.95 -17.80 4.85
CA SER A 667 -8.79 -18.97 5.72
C SER A 667 -10.05 -19.25 6.54
N ALA A 668 -10.66 -18.22 7.13
CA ALA A 668 -11.92 -18.34 7.86
C ALA A 668 -13.08 -18.76 6.93
N LEU A 669 -13.15 -18.14 5.75
CA LEU A 669 -14.17 -18.46 4.75
C LEU A 669 -14.01 -19.90 4.25
N SER A 670 -12.79 -20.36 3.99
CA SER A 670 -12.50 -21.73 3.59
C SER A 670 -12.88 -22.75 4.67
N GLN A 671 -12.66 -22.41 5.95
CA GLN A 671 -13.10 -23.26 7.05
C GLN A 671 -14.63 -23.32 7.16
N ALA A 672 -15.30 -22.18 7.04
CA ALA A 672 -16.76 -22.08 7.13
C ALA A 672 -17.46 -22.84 6.02
N THR A 673 -16.99 -22.72 4.78
CA THR A 673 -17.59 -23.34 3.60
C THR A 673 -17.10 -24.77 3.36
N GLY A 674 -15.91 -25.12 3.87
CA GLY A 674 -15.22 -26.38 3.58
C GLY A 674 -14.55 -26.43 2.21
N HIS A 675 -14.49 -25.29 1.48
CA HIS A 675 -13.87 -25.14 0.17
C HIS A 675 -12.64 -24.23 0.24
N GLU A 676 -11.64 -24.50 -0.56
CA GLU A 676 -10.45 -23.67 -0.63
C GLU A 676 -10.75 -22.37 -1.39
N ILE A 677 -10.63 -21.23 -0.73
CA ILE A 677 -10.77 -19.90 -1.33
C ILE A 677 -9.38 -19.40 -1.69
N ASN A 678 -9.05 -19.37 -2.96
CA ASN A 678 -7.71 -19.09 -3.49
C ASN A 678 -7.61 -17.83 -4.33
N THR A 679 -8.68 -17.04 -4.38
CA THR A 679 -8.75 -15.80 -5.18
C THR A 679 -9.30 -14.65 -4.34
N ILE A 680 -8.73 -13.45 -4.50
CA ILE A 680 -9.21 -12.18 -3.92
C ILE A 680 -9.30 -11.09 -5.00
N PRO A 681 -10.29 -10.17 -4.91
CA PRO A 681 -11.46 -10.22 -4.02
C PRO A 681 -12.31 -11.46 -4.27
N VAL A 682 -12.99 -11.90 -3.23
CA VAL A 682 -13.87 -13.08 -3.32
C VAL A 682 -15.16 -12.69 -4.07
N LYS A 683 -15.58 -13.54 -5.00
CA LYS A 683 -16.91 -13.44 -5.62
C LYS A 683 -17.83 -14.44 -4.92
N PRO A 684 -18.99 -14.03 -4.39
CA PRO A 684 -19.92 -14.95 -3.72
C PRO A 684 -20.30 -16.17 -4.55
N GLN A 685 -20.40 -15.99 -5.87
CA GLN A 685 -20.71 -17.09 -6.78
C GLN A 685 -19.66 -18.23 -6.78
N HIS A 686 -18.41 -17.97 -6.38
CA HIS A 686 -17.36 -19.00 -6.40
C HIS A 686 -17.64 -20.08 -5.37
N PHE A 687 -17.98 -19.74 -4.14
CA PHE A 687 -18.30 -20.75 -3.12
C PHE A 687 -19.73 -21.28 -3.25
N PHE A 688 -20.66 -20.50 -3.80
CA PHE A 688 -22.03 -20.92 -4.09
C PHE A 688 -22.09 -22.05 -5.12
N LYS A 689 -21.40 -21.91 -6.26
CA LYS A 689 -21.36 -22.95 -7.32
C LYS A 689 -20.80 -24.27 -6.81
N GLU A 690 -19.77 -24.25 -5.99
CA GLU A 690 -19.13 -25.44 -5.44
C GLU A 690 -20.00 -26.13 -4.39
N MET A 691 -20.79 -25.38 -3.61
CA MET A 691 -21.75 -25.95 -2.68
C MET A 691 -22.87 -26.70 -3.41
N ILE A 692 -23.43 -26.10 -4.48
CA ILE A 692 -24.48 -26.75 -5.31
C ILE A 692 -23.96 -27.98 -6.05
N SER A 693 -22.71 -27.93 -6.57
CA SER A 693 -22.14 -29.09 -7.27
C SER A 693 -21.94 -30.30 -6.35
N ASN A 694 -21.64 -30.06 -5.07
CA ASN A 694 -21.56 -31.14 -4.07
C ASN A 694 -22.94 -31.70 -3.67
N GLU A 695 -23.98 -30.87 -3.63
CA GLU A 695 -25.36 -31.33 -3.43
C GLU A 695 -25.80 -32.28 -4.56
N ASN A 696 -25.54 -31.91 -5.82
CA ASN A 696 -25.89 -32.75 -6.97
C ASN A 696 -25.13 -34.08 -7.01
N SER A 697 -23.90 -34.15 -6.49
CA SER A 697 -23.10 -35.37 -6.41
C SER A 697 -23.62 -36.35 -5.33
N VAL A 698 -24.33 -35.86 -4.33
CA VAL A 698 -24.93 -36.66 -3.25
C VAL A 698 -26.26 -37.24 -3.64
N TYR A 699 -27.02 -36.56 -4.52
CA TYR A 699 -28.30 -37.08 -5.06
C TYR A 699 -28.14 -38.04 -6.26
N SER A 700 -26.90 -38.15 -6.80
CA SER A 700 -26.56 -39.07 -7.89
C SER A 700 -25.96 -40.40 -7.42
N LYS A 701 -25.94 -40.66 -6.13
CA LYS A 701 -25.65 -41.95 -5.50
C LYS A 701 -26.87 -42.38 -4.70
#